data_0b51fd60a48bb2911d4523d7a161642d
#
_entry.id   0b51fd60a48bb2911d4523d7a161642d
#
_cell.length_a   1.000
_cell.length_b   1.000
_cell.length_c   1.000
_cell.angle_alpha   90.00
_cell.angle_beta   90.00
_cell.angle_gamma   90.00
#
_symmetry.space_group_name_H-M   'P 1'
#
loop_
_entity.id
_entity.type
_entity.pdbx_description
1 polymer ?
#
loop_
_entity_poly.entity_id
_entity_poly.type
_entity_poly.pdbx_seq_one_letter_code
_entity_poly.pdbx_strand_id
1 'polypeptide(L)'
;MKIKFQLSFSLDDARANFNLNKDSVYICGSSKTLGSWNLKNSIELKSKSLDSYHENCSLSLSSLSLSSTSSSEIYMENLANNVLEFEALVDFEETYEDLIAEPVQYKYFIAQKMSDKKDTRLFLKQVEYNPRSLELKNSNLLSYEILDKWPLVDHDNKQTRIDHGWLLNGENEFQFHFFNNPIQLWHVDSRNLCYDITPWKANYGLYELKDYHATSADFDEHQILNDKKTNFNALNQKNIFSSYRIRTYEAPSDLLFQINIYETDEFGKPGDKYIATGYFKVNRSLLESSLVEVDISLLNSNQIVGSLKAEILLTTCINEPDNYMIRKNYNYHLNRSCIPIGHRGMGKTFDAGTLPGTEYVENTIDSFREAYNRGAQMVEFDVVLTKDNIPIVYHDFTFCIDQLPDKTANKYLSIGVNQLTYEEVKQNKIYSQKILKKALISDDLRDFFTSKLMFPTLKEMCTQLDPKLGFNVEIKYPIDLEDGSHELGNHLKWLNRNEYVDLIIKELYQLCEDEQRCVIISTFDPNLCSMIRMKQNKFPVLFLTNGVTNKWVPYKDVRCKNTQRSFNFARAEYLHGLVAHAEELTKDMHIINLLFSHTSKSANFLAYSWGDDLNDLDKRQLLSQAGLNGIIYDRINESF
;
A
#
# COMPACT_ATOMS: atom_id res chain seq x y z
N MET A 1 -16.44 33.12 14.56
CA MET A 1 -15.56 33.02 15.76
C MET A 1 -14.13 32.84 15.30
N LYS A 2 -13.15 33.50 15.95
CA LYS A 2 -11.74 33.39 15.55
C LYS A 2 -11.00 32.38 16.40
N ILE A 3 -10.34 31.41 15.77
CA ILE A 3 -9.52 30.41 16.43
C ILE A 3 -8.11 30.46 15.86
N LYS A 4 -7.14 30.62 16.73
CA LYS A 4 -5.73 30.58 16.38
C LYS A 4 -5.19 29.19 16.62
N PHE A 5 -4.80 28.50 15.58
CA PHE A 5 -4.11 27.23 15.64
C PHE A 5 -2.59 27.48 15.65
N GLN A 6 -1.91 26.87 16.59
CA GLN A 6 -0.45 26.88 16.65
C GLN A 6 0.04 25.45 16.73
N LEU A 7 1.00 25.11 15.86
CA LEU A 7 1.61 23.79 15.81
C LEU A 7 3.12 23.92 16.03
N SER A 8 3.64 23.20 16.99
CA SER A 8 5.08 23.04 17.18
C SER A 8 5.50 21.61 16.88
N PHE A 9 6.65 21.43 16.20
CA PHE A 9 7.24 20.12 16.02
C PHE A 9 8.78 20.17 16.02
N SER A 10 9.38 19.11 16.55
CA SER A 10 10.83 18.92 16.49
C SER A 10 11.24 18.42 15.12
N LEU A 11 12.33 18.96 14.57
CA LEU A 11 12.93 18.46 13.32
C LEU A 11 13.43 17.01 13.48
N ASP A 12 13.77 16.59 14.69
CA ASP A 12 14.15 15.22 14.99
C ASP A 12 12.95 14.26 14.91
N ASP A 13 11.74 14.73 15.29
CA ASP A 13 10.49 13.99 15.15
C ASP A 13 9.95 14.01 13.73
N ALA A 14 10.25 15.08 12.96
CA ALA A 14 9.92 15.18 11.55
C ALA A 14 10.72 14.19 10.67
N ARG A 15 11.69 13.50 11.26
CA ARG A 15 12.62 12.52 10.67
C ARG A 15 12.72 12.59 9.15
N ALA A 16 13.72 13.37 8.72
CA ALA A 16 14.31 13.33 7.38
C ALA A 16 13.45 13.78 6.18
N ASN A 17 12.13 14.04 6.33
CA ASN A 17 11.25 14.30 5.20
C ASN A 17 10.67 15.71 5.08
N PHE A 18 10.99 16.63 5.99
CA PHE A 18 10.55 18.02 5.91
C PHE A 18 11.63 18.92 5.28
N ASN A 19 11.31 19.55 4.17
CA ASN A 19 12.19 20.51 3.49
C ASN A 19 11.63 21.92 3.66
N LEU A 20 12.28 22.72 4.49
CA LEU A 20 11.88 24.10 4.83
C LEU A 20 11.62 25.00 3.60
N ASN A 21 12.28 24.73 2.46
CA ASN A 21 12.15 25.54 1.26
C ASN A 21 11.04 25.07 0.31
N LYS A 22 10.49 23.86 0.52
CA LYS A 22 9.54 23.24 -0.42
C LYS A 22 8.24 22.81 0.25
N ASP A 23 8.29 22.51 1.53
CA ASP A 23 7.18 21.91 2.27
C ASP A 23 6.46 22.96 3.10
N SER A 24 5.14 22.87 3.12
CA SER A 24 4.27 23.71 3.97
C SER A 24 3.42 22.82 4.88
N VAL A 25 2.98 23.38 5.98
CA VAL A 25 2.07 22.72 6.93
C VAL A 25 0.67 23.27 6.71
N TYR A 26 -0.30 22.37 6.72
CA TYR A 26 -1.70 22.68 6.49
C TYR A 26 -2.57 22.08 7.59
N ILE A 27 -3.75 22.66 7.77
CA ILE A 27 -4.83 22.13 8.61
C ILE A 27 -6.08 21.92 7.75
N CYS A 28 -6.74 20.77 7.93
CA CYS A 28 -8.06 20.47 7.38
C CYS A 28 -8.95 19.84 8.45
N GLY A 29 -10.25 19.88 8.27
CA GLY A 29 -11.17 19.36 9.26
C GLY A 29 -12.58 19.11 8.78
N SER A 30 -13.44 18.66 9.69
CA SER A 30 -14.84 18.30 9.39
C SER A 30 -15.73 19.50 9.07
N SER A 31 -15.43 20.69 9.60
CA SER A 31 -16.23 21.89 9.32
C SER A 31 -16.00 22.41 7.90
N LYS A 32 -16.96 23.16 7.38
CA LYS A 32 -16.86 23.84 6.09
C LYS A 32 -15.70 24.82 6.08
N THR A 33 -15.48 25.54 7.17
CA THR A 33 -14.37 26.48 7.35
C THR A 33 -13.00 25.81 7.26
N LEU A 34 -12.86 24.57 7.75
CA LEU A 34 -11.63 23.76 7.62
C LEU A 34 -11.63 22.88 6.37
N GLY A 35 -12.47 23.18 5.39
CA GLY A 35 -12.49 22.56 4.06
C GLY A 35 -13.24 21.25 3.95
N SER A 36 -14.03 20.84 4.97
CA SER A 36 -14.82 19.59 4.95
C SER A 36 -14.00 18.39 4.51
N TRP A 37 -12.79 18.27 5.01
CA TRP A 37 -11.78 17.26 4.67
C TRP A 37 -11.25 17.34 3.22
N ASN A 38 -11.52 18.39 2.48
CA ASN A 38 -10.99 18.59 1.14
C ASN A 38 -9.64 19.31 1.19
N LEU A 39 -8.58 18.64 0.77
CA LEU A 39 -7.22 19.20 0.78
C LEU A 39 -7.08 20.49 -0.02
N LYS A 40 -7.85 20.67 -1.11
CA LYS A 40 -7.84 21.90 -1.90
C LYS A 40 -8.34 23.13 -1.11
N ASN A 41 -9.17 22.88 -0.10
CA ASN A 41 -9.77 23.91 0.75
C ASN A 41 -9.07 23.99 2.12
N SER A 42 -7.95 23.28 2.32
CA SER A 42 -7.19 23.32 3.55
C SER A 42 -6.53 24.68 3.77
N ILE A 43 -6.25 24.99 5.02
CA ILE A 43 -5.65 26.26 5.42
C ILE A 43 -4.15 26.04 5.65
N GLU A 44 -3.31 26.81 4.99
CA GLU A 44 -1.86 26.81 5.18
C GLU A 44 -1.47 27.55 6.47
N LEU A 45 -0.63 26.92 7.30
CA LEU A 45 -0.04 27.55 8.47
C LEU A 45 1.22 28.31 8.08
N LYS A 46 1.36 29.52 8.60
CA LYS A 46 2.57 30.33 8.39
C LYS A 46 3.62 29.97 9.45
N SER A 47 4.87 29.85 9.04
CA SER A 47 5.97 29.69 9.97
C SER A 47 6.23 31.00 10.72
N LYS A 48 6.32 30.93 12.03
CA LYS A 48 6.70 32.10 12.87
C LYS A 48 8.15 32.53 12.67
N SER A 49 8.99 31.64 12.14
CA SER A 49 10.45 31.83 12.07
C SER A 49 10.99 32.19 10.69
N LEU A 50 10.22 32.01 9.61
CA LEU A 50 10.70 32.15 8.23
C LEU A 50 10.65 33.60 7.68
N ASP A 51 9.80 34.48 8.20
CA ASP A 51 9.70 35.85 7.71
C ASP A 51 10.99 36.68 7.94
N SER A 52 11.89 36.22 8.82
CA SER A 52 13.21 36.81 9.06
C SER A 52 14.34 36.22 8.20
N TYR A 53 14.10 35.13 7.46
CA TYR A 53 15.14 34.43 6.69
C TYR A 53 15.28 34.92 5.24
N HIS A 54 14.27 35.55 4.67
CA HIS A 54 14.32 35.99 3.27
C HIS A 54 15.22 37.21 3.00
N GLU A 55 15.60 37.93 4.03
CA GLU A 55 16.51 39.09 3.85
C GLU A 55 18.01 38.77 4.04
N ASN A 56 18.41 37.58 4.57
CA ASN A 56 19.80 37.34 4.98
C ASN A 56 20.45 36.03 4.57
N CYS A 57 19.97 35.31 3.57
CA CYS A 57 20.53 34.02 3.15
C CYS A 57 21.82 34.11 2.29
N SER A 58 22.76 34.99 2.62
CA SER A 58 24.11 34.99 2.03
C SER A 58 25.27 35.00 3.05
N LEU A 59 25.00 34.75 4.33
CA LEU A 59 26.04 34.80 5.36
C LEU A 59 26.35 33.42 5.95
N SER A 60 27.62 33.05 5.81
CA SER A 60 28.21 31.85 6.44
C SER A 60 28.15 31.96 7.98
N LEU A 61 27.97 30.80 8.64
CA LEU A 61 27.84 30.63 10.10
C LEU A 61 28.96 31.14 11.00
N SER A 62 29.89 32.00 10.51
CA SER A 62 31.07 32.43 11.26
C SER A 62 31.01 33.86 11.83
N SER A 63 29.90 34.61 11.72
CA SER A 63 29.85 35.96 12.24
C SER A 63 28.47 36.41 12.71
N LEU A 64 28.02 35.93 13.85
CA LEU A 64 26.88 36.49 14.56
C LEU A 64 27.31 37.11 15.89
N SER A 65 27.40 38.42 15.93
CA SER A 65 27.49 39.20 17.17
C SER A 65 26.08 39.59 17.63
N LEU A 66 25.79 39.30 18.89
CA LEU A 66 24.54 39.49 19.59
C LEU A 66 24.12 40.94 19.75
N SER A 67 22.88 41.30 19.39
CA SER A 67 22.14 42.40 19.97
C SER A 67 20.72 41.96 20.37
N SER A 68 20.37 42.25 21.62
CA SER A 68 19.28 41.72 22.39
C SER A 68 17.90 42.31 22.08
N THR A 69 16.92 41.44 21.77
CA THR A 69 15.50 41.67 22.06
C THR A 69 14.84 40.33 22.43
N SER A 70 13.84 40.32 23.32
CA SER A 70 13.24 39.15 23.97
C SER A 70 12.66 38.10 22.98
N SER A 71 12.33 38.49 21.76
CA SER A 71 11.87 37.58 20.70
C SER A 71 13.02 36.82 20.02
N SER A 72 14.23 37.33 20.05
CA SER A 72 15.42 36.68 19.50
C SER A 72 15.98 35.59 20.43
N GLU A 73 15.76 35.70 21.73
CA GLU A 73 16.20 34.66 22.69
C GLU A 73 15.33 33.40 22.60
N ILE A 74 14.00 33.53 22.49
CA ILE A 74 13.07 32.41 22.27
C ILE A 74 13.36 31.73 20.91
N TYR A 75 13.71 32.53 19.90
CA TYR A 75 14.07 32.05 18.58
C TYR A 75 15.38 31.23 18.56
N MET A 76 16.40 31.73 19.27
CA MET A 76 17.69 31.03 19.37
C MET A 76 17.58 29.78 20.25
N GLU A 77 16.71 29.78 21.26
CA GLU A 77 16.42 28.61 22.09
C GLU A 77 15.65 27.54 21.30
N ASN A 78 14.70 27.92 20.46
CA ASN A 78 13.96 26.99 19.58
C ASN A 78 14.84 26.41 18.47
N LEU A 79 15.79 27.16 17.92
CA LEU A 79 16.79 26.65 16.96
C LEU A 79 17.79 25.69 17.64
N ALA A 80 18.20 25.99 18.87
CA ALA A 80 19.07 25.13 19.67
C ALA A 80 18.37 23.80 20.01
N ASN A 81 17.04 23.82 20.10
CA ASN A 81 16.20 22.64 20.39
C ASN A 81 15.59 21.99 19.12
N ASN A 82 15.97 22.43 17.91
CA ASN A 82 15.42 21.93 16.65
C ASN A 82 13.88 21.95 16.58
N VAL A 83 13.22 22.95 17.17
CA VAL A 83 11.76 23.08 17.19
C VAL A 83 11.30 24.13 16.17
N LEU A 84 10.33 23.77 15.34
CA LEU A 84 9.64 24.66 14.41
C LEU A 84 8.23 24.98 14.90
N GLU A 85 7.81 26.24 14.76
CA GLU A 85 6.46 26.69 15.11
C GLU A 85 5.74 27.24 13.88
N PHE A 86 4.47 26.84 13.73
CA PHE A 86 3.58 27.28 12.67
C PHE A 86 2.27 27.79 13.26
N GLU A 87 1.63 28.77 12.61
CA GLU A 87 0.35 29.29 13.07
C GLU A 87 -0.61 29.64 11.93
N ALA A 88 -1.89 29.53 12.19
CA ALA A 88 -2.97 30.05 11.35
C ALA A 88 -4.07 30.65 12.21
N LEU A 89 -4.58 31.83 11.81
CA LEU A 89 -5.80 32.40 12.39
C LEU A 89 -6.98 32.06 11.49
N VAL A 90 -7.92 31.28 12.00
CA VAL A 90 -9.08 30.80 11.27
C VAL A 90 -10.33 31.50 11.78
N ASP A 91 -11.11 32.10 10.86
CA ASP A 91 -12.39 32.74 11.19
C ASP A 91 -13.52 31.78 10.84
N PHE A 92 -14.09 31.13 11.86
CA PHE A 92 -15.17 30.16 11.71
C PHE A 92 -16.48 30.89 11.43
N GLU A 93 -17.19 30.44 10.39
CA GLU A 93 -18.55 30.87 10.07
C GLU A 93 -19.57 30.32 11.09
N GLU A 94 -19.27 29.16 11.68
CA GLU A 94 -20.07 28.48 12.68
C GLU A 94 -20.10 29.24 14.01
N THR A 95 -21.23 29.17 14.73
CA THR A 95 -21.37 29.77 16.07
C THR A 95 -20.69 28.90 17.13
N TYR A 96 -20.52 29.46 18.35
CA TYR A 96 -19.99 28.70 19.48
C TYR A 96 -20.89 27.51 19.84
N GLU A 97 -22.22 27.71 19.80
CA GLU A 97 -23.20 26.66 20.06
C GLU A 97 -23.12 25.53 19.03
N ASP A 98 -22.95 25.87 17.76
CA ASP A 98 -22.79 24.88 16.68
C ASP A 98 -21.53 24.04 16.88
N LEU A 99 -20.42 24.67 17.24
CA LEU A 99 -19.13 23.98 17.42
C LEU A 99 -19.08 23.09 18.67
N ILE A 100 -19.93 23.37 19.68
CA ILE A 100 -20.08 22.50 20.85
C ILE A 100 -21.04 21.35 20.57
N ALA A 101 -22.13 21.60 19.84
CA ALA A 101 -23.12 20.58 19.51
C ALA A 101 -22.53 19.47 18.62
N GLU A 102 -21.70 19.85 17.67
CA GLU A 102 -20.92 18.93 16.83
C GLU A 102 -19.42 19.28 16.91
N PRO A 103 -18.64 18.61 17.75
CA PRO A 103 -17.22 18.88 17.89
C PRO A 103 -16.49 18.77 16.56
N VAL A 104 -15.85 19.87 16.14
CA VAL A 104 -15.07 19.88 14.90
C VAL A 104 -13.84 19.02 15.06
N GLN A 105 -13.66 18.10 14.16
CA GLN A 105 -12.45 17.32 14.06
C GLN A 105 -11.50 17.94 13.02
N TYR A 106 -10.21 17.93 13.29
CA TYR A 106 -9.19 18.47 12.41
C TYR A 106 -7.89 17.66 12.45
N LYS A 107 -7.09 17.80 11.40
CA LYS A 107 -5.75 17.20 11.29
C LYS A 107 -4.79 18.20 10.69
N TYR A 108 -3.53 18.07 11.08
CA TYR A 108 -2.43 18.69 10.37
C TYR A 108 -1.84 17.74 9.33
N PHE A 109 -1.31 18.31 8.27
CA PHE A 109 -0.57 17.56 7.27
C PHE A 109 0.54 18.40 6.66
N ILE A 110 1.56 17.73 6.14
CA ILE A 110 2.69 18.33 5.45
C ILE A 110 2.54 18.02 3.97
N ALA A 111 2.60 19.05 3.14
CA ALA A 111 2.55 18.92 1.70
C ALA A 111 3.51 19.86 1.00
N GLN A 112 3.98 19.45 -0.16
CA GLN A 112 4.74 20.30 -1.07
C GLN A 112 3.76 20.98 -2.03
N LYS A 113 3.90 22.30 -2.15
CA LYS A 113 3.12 23.10 -3.09
C LYS A 113 3.72 23.00 -4.49
N MET A 114 2.95 22.51 -5.44
CA MET A 114 3.33 22.48 -6.83
C MET A 114 2.68 23.68 -7.53
N SER A 115 3.49 24.58 -8.06
CA SER A 115 3.02 25.83 -8.67
C SER A 115 2.74 25.63 -10.15
N ASP A 116 1.48 25.50 -10.52
CA ASP A 116 1.06 25.88 -11.87
C ASP A 116 0.33 27.23 -11.81
N LYS A 117 0.52 28.10 -12.81
CA LYS A 117 0.04 29.49 -12.81
C LYS A 117 -1.48 29.66 -12.67
N LYS A 118 -2.25 28.56 -12.69
CA LYS A 118 -3.72 28.58 -12.62
C LYS A 118 -4.34 27.71 -11.54
N ASP A 119 -3.63 26.72 -11.00
CA ASP A 119 -4.20 25.82 -10.00
C ASP A 119 -3.08 25.37 -9.03
N THR A 120 -3.24 25.68 -7.75
CA THR A 120 -2.27 25.26 -6.75
C THR A 120 -2.56 23.80 -6.38
N ARG A 121 -1.65 22.92 -6.71
CA ARG A 121 -1.71 21.51 -6.38
C ARG A 121 -0.84 21.22 -5.17
N LEU A 122 -1.30 20.36 -4.29
CA LEU A 122 -0.59 19.94 -3.10
C LEU A 122 -0.13 18.48 -3.27
N PHE A 123 1.16 18.26 -3.07
CA PHE A 123 1.70 16.91 -2.96
C PHE A 123 1.80 16.55 -1.47
N LEU A 124 0.95 15.61 -1.05
CA LEU A 124 0.85 15.19 0.35
C LEU A 124 2.06 14.33 0.73
N LYS A 125 2.78 14.72 1.77
CA LYS A 125 3.94 13.99 2.30
C LYS A 125 3.63 13.24 3.58
N GLN A 126 2.97 13.90 4.51
CA GLN A 126 2.64 13.34 5.82
C GLN A 126 1.30 13.88 6.26
N VAL A 127 0.53 13.06 6.96
CA VAL A 127 -0.74 13.46 7.59
C VAL A 127 -0.83 12.81 8.96
N GLU A 128 -1.47 13.49 9.90
CA GLU A 128 -1.78 12.90 11.20
C GLU A 128 -2.72 11.71 11.02
N TYR A 129 -2.45 10.67 11.76
CA TYR A 129 -3.24 9.43 11.68
C TYR A 129 -4.65 9.63 12.24
N ASN A 130 -4.75 10.12 13.47
CA ASN A 130 -6.02 10.40 14.12
C ASN A 130 -6.40 11.88 14.01
N PRO A 131 -7.70 12.24 13.84
CA PRO A 131 -8.12 13.62 13.99
C PRO A 131 -8.02 14.07 15.43
N ARG A 132 -7.74 15.35 15.58
CA ARG A 132 -7.88 16.08 16.84
C ARG A 132 -9.32 16.55 16.96
N SER A 133 -9.81 16.65 18.18
CA SER A 133 -11.12 17.24 18.48
C SER A 133 -10.95 18.67 18.98
N LEU A 134 -11.69 19.61 18.42
CA LEU A 134 -11.70 20.99 18.88
C LEU A 134 -12.52 21.08 20.17
N GLU A 135 -11.83 21.27 21.30
CA GLU A 135 -12.47 21.44 22.61
C GLU A 135 -12.53 22.91 23.00
N LEU A 136 -13.71 23.49 23.04
CA LEU A 136 -13.95 24.87 23.47
C LEU A 136 -14.42 24.90 24.91
N LYS A 137 -13.58 25.46 25.80
CA LYS A 137 -13.82 25.39 27.27
C LYS A 137 -14.55 26.59 27.89
N ASN A 138 -14.81 27.67 27.13
CA ASN A 138 -15.41 28.87 27.70
C ASN A 138 -16.21 29.69 26.67
N SER A 139 -17.49 29.90 26.90
CA SER A 139 -18.44 30.59 25.99
C SER A 139 -18.23 32.11 25.85
N ASN A 140 -17.40 32.73 26.71
CA ASN A 140 -17.28 34.19 26.78
C ASN A 140 -16.06 34.76 26.02
N LEU A 141 -15.31 33.91 25.32
CA LEU A 141 -14.14 34.34 24.56
C LEU A 141 -14.48 34.60 23.09
N LEU A 142 -14.10 35.76 22.58
CA LEU A 142 -14.23 36.13 21.16
C LEU A 142 -13.15 35.45 20.29
N SER A 143 -12.11 34.93 20.91
CA SER A 143 -11.02 34.21 20.21
C SER A 143 -10.44 33.12 21.11
N TYR A 144 -10.03 32.02 20.48
CA TYR A 144 -9.40 30.89 21.11
C TYR A 144 -8.01 30.66 20.55
N GLU A 145 -7.11 30.12 21.36
CA GLU A 145 -5.78 29.71 20.94
C GLU A 145 -5.60 28.21 21.24
N ILE A 146 -5.28 27.45 20.18
CA ILE A 146 -5.05 26.01 20.25
C ILE A 146 -3.55 25.78 20.07
N LEU A 147 -2.93 25.18 21.08
CA LEU A 147 -1.50 24.87 21.11
C LEU A 147 -1.31 23.37 20.92
N ASP A 148 -0.86 22.98 19.76
CA ASP A 148 -0.67 21.58 19.39
C ASP A 148 0.81 21.24 19.22
N LYS A 149 1.14 19.96 19.40
CA LYS A 149 2.47 19.42 19.11
C LYS A 149 2.34 18.35 18.02
N TRP A 150 3.30 18.34 17.11
CA TRP A 150 3.41 17.33 16.07
C TRP A 150 4.39 16.22 16.48
N PRO A 151 4.14 14.96 16.15
CA PRO A 151 2.83 14.39 15.77
C PRO A 151 1.92 14.24 16.98
N LEU A 152 0.60 14.09 16.75
CA LEU A 152 -0.30 13.66 17.80
C LEU A 152 0.10 12.25 18.24
N VAL A 153 0.47 12.09 19.50
CA VAL A 153 0.80 10.79 20.12
C VAL A 153 -0.39 10.39 20.98
N ASP A 154 -0.96 9.21 20.75
CA ASP A 154 -2.02 8.70 21.60
C ASP A 154 -1.48 8.19 22.95
N HIS A 155 -2.38 7.85 23.88
CA HIS A 155 -2.02 7.38 25.22
C HIS A 155 -1.14 6.13 25.25
N ASP A 156 -1.03 5.40 24.13
CA ASP A 156 -0.20 4.20 23.96
C ASP A 156 1.17 4.49 23.32
N ASN A 157 1.61 5.75 23.21
CA ASN A 157 2.82 6.18 22.51
C ASN A 157 2.89 5.78 21.03
N LYS A 158 1.75 5.57 20.37
CA LYS A 158 1.70 5.29 18.95
C LYS A 158 1.78 6.59 18.16
N GLN A 159 2.79 6.70 17.33
CA GLN A 159 2.87 7.80 16.35
C GLN A 159 1.77 7.61 15.30
N THR A 160 0.87 8.56 15.21
CA THR A 160 -0.26 8.57 14.28
C THR A 160 0.15 9.18 12.93
N ARG A 161 1.20 8.67 12.33
CA ARG A 161 1.90 9.27 11.20
C ARG A 161 1.85 8.37 9.98
N ILE A 162 1.44 8.90 8.84
CA ILE A 162 1.56 8.22 7.55
C ILE A 162 2.74 8.84 6.82
N ASP A 163 3.83 8.10 6.71
CA ASP A 163 4.95 8.46 5.85
C ASP A 163 4.56 8.16 4.39
N HIS A 164 5.00 9.00 3.46
CA HIS A 164 4.83 8.84 2.01
C HIS A 164 3.42 8.89 1.44
N GLY A 165 2.48 9.60 1.98
CA GLY A 165 1.18 9.93 1.40
C GLY A 165 0.65 9.00 0.27
N TRP A 166 -0.61 9.08 -0.01
CA TRP A 166 -1.25 8.39 -1.14
C TRP A 166 -1.50 9.36 -2.30
N LEU A 167 -1.88 8.83 -3.46
CA LEU A 167 -2.16 9.64 -4.64
C LEU A 167 -3.40 10.52 -4.42
N LEU A 168 -3.26 11.80 -4.72
CA LEU A 168 -4.36 12.75 -4.75
C LEU A 168 -5.12 12.63 -6.09
N ASN A 169 -6.33 13.20 -6.11
CA ASN A 169 -7.14 13.20 -7.32
C ASN A 169 -6.39 13.84 -8.51
N GLY A 170 -6.23 13.07 -9.58
CA GLY A 170 -5.49 13.44 -10.78
C GLY A 170 -3.98 13.16 -10.73
N GLU A 171 -3.43 12.70 -9.62
CA GLU A 171 -2.04 12.23 -9.58
C GLU A 171 -1.88 10.85 -10.18
N ASN A 172 -0.71 10.65 -10.79
CA ASN A 172 -0.23 9.36 -11.28
C ASN A 172 1.16 9.10 -10.71
N GLU A 173 1.46 7.85 -10.39
CA GLU A 173 2.80 7.42 -10.01
C GLU A 173 3.34 6.40 -11.00
N PHE A 174 4.57 6.63 -11.44
CA PHE A 174 5.37 5.68 -12.20
C PHE A 174 6.44 5.12 -11.28
N GLN A 175 6.48 3.81 -11.13
CA GLN A 175 7.53 3.11 -10.40
C GLN A 175 8.40 2.36 -11.41
N PHE A 176 9.69 2.70 -11.45
CA PHE A 176 10.70 1.98 -12.21
C PHE A 176 11.36 0.99 -11.28
N HIS A 177 11.15 -0.29 -11.50
CA HIS A 177 11.72 -1.37 -10.73
C HIS A 177 12.94 -1.93 -11.43
N PHE A 178 14.05 -1.98 -10.70
CA PHE A 178 15.31 -2.51 -11.16
C PHE A 178 15.69 -3.73 -10.33
N PHE A 179 15.92 -4.85 -11.01
CA PHE A 179 16.22 -6.11 -10.36
C PHE A 179 17.67 -6.53 -10.67
N ASN A 180 18.41 -6.90 -9.64
CA ASN A 180 19.81 -7.32 -9.77
C ASN A 180 20.63 -6.31 -10.58
N ASN A 181 21.47 -6.69 -11.50
CA ASN A 181 22.28 -5.81 -12.36
C ASN A 181 21.50 -5.36 -13.60
N PRO A 182 20.65 -4.31 -13.52
CA PRO A 182 19.73 -3.93 -14.61
C PRO A 182 20.44 -3.29 -15.80
N ILE A 183 21.65 -2.72 -15.60
CA ILE A 183 22.42 -2.04 -16.64
C ILE A 183 23.51 -2.95 -17.16
N GLN A 184 23.57 -3.09 -18.51
CA GLN A 184 24.61 -3.78 -19.23
C GLN A 184 25.26 -2.82 -20.22
N LEU A 185 26.49 -2.40 -19.94
CA LEU A 185 27.31 -1.59 -20.84
C LEU A 185 28.40 -2.47 -21.47
N TRP A 186 28.59 -2.37 -22.80
CA TRP A 186 29.48 -3.28 -23.53
C TRP A 186 30.97 -3.06 -23.29
N HIS A 187 31.35 -1.84 -22.87
CA HIS A 187 32.76 -1.45 -22.74
C HIS A 187 33.10 -0.74 -21.43
N VAL A 188 32.17 -0.68 -20.49
CA VAL A 188 32.34 -0.02 -19.19
C VAL A 188 32.04 -1.00 -18.07
N ASP A 189 32.86 -1.01 -17.05
CA ASP A 189 32.60 -1.80 -15.85
C ASP A 189 31.41 -1.20 -15.10
N SER A 190 30.36 -1.99 -14.90
CA SER A 190 29.12 -1.55 -14.27
C SER A 190 29.16 -1.36 -12.75
N ARG A 191 30.35 -1.51 -12.13
CA ARG A 191 30.46 -1.54 -10.66
C ARG A 191 30.24 -0.20 -9.96
N ASN A 192 30.40 0.92 -10.66
CA ASN A 192 30.36 2.27 -10.09
C ASN A 192 29.44 3.18 -10.92
N LEU A 193 28.19 2.75 -11.08
CA LEU A 193 27.21 3.48 -11.84
C LEU A 193 26.13 4.09 -10.93
N CYS A 194 25.63 5.25 -11.31
CA CYS A 194 24.38 5.80 -10.79
C CYS A 194 23.52 6.30 -11.94
N TYR A 195 22.26 6.52 -11.64
CA TYR A 195 21.28 6.98 -12.63
C TYR A 195 20.38 8.06 -12.06
N ASP A 196 19.81 8.84 -12.96
CA ASP A 196 18.65 9.69 -12.72
C ASP A 196 17.59 9.45 -13.79
N ILE A 197 16.33 9.73 -13.44
CA ILE A 197 15.20 9.65 -14.36
C ILE A 197 14.49 10.99 -14.38
N THR A 198 14.47 11.61 -15.55
CA THR A 198 13.83 12.90 -15.78
C THR A 198 12.59 12.74 -16.64
N PRO A 199 11.40 13.11 -16.17
CA PRO A 199 10.19 13.10 -16.99
C PRO A 199 10.13 14.29 -17.94
N TRP A 200 9.67 14.04 -19.17
CA TRP A 200 9.46 15.03 -20.23
C TRP A 200 8.02 14.93 -20.72
N LYS A 201 7.44 16.08 -21.07
CA LYS A 201 6.16 16.15 -21.76
C LYS A 201 6.40 16.15 -23.28
N ALA A 202 5.71 15.28 -24.00
CA ALA A 202 6.00 14.96 -25.41
C ALA A 202 4.78 15.04 -26.33
N ASN A 203 3.81 15.96 -26.08
CA ASN A 203 2.60 16.08 -26.90
C ASN A 203 2.64 17.20 -27.95
N TYR A 204 3.20 18.39 -27.65
CA TYR A 204 3.33 19.52 -28.60
C TYR A 204 4.76 20.04 -28.74
N GLY A 205 5.71 19.24 -28.42
CA GLY A 205 7.13 19.52 -28.30
C GLY A 205 7.70 18.71 -27.16
N LEU A 206 9.00 18.74 -26.98
CA LEU A 206 9.67 18.06 -25.89
C LEU A 206 10.04 19.10 -24.82
N TYR A 207 9.40 19.02 -23.65
CA TYR A 207 9.63 19.92 -22.51
C TYR A 207 9.94 19.11 -21.28
N GLU A 208 11.05 19.43 -20.61
CA GLU A 208 11.35 18.87 -19.31
C GLU A 208 10.26 19.24 -18.30
N LEU A 209 9.71 18.24 -17.63
CA LEU A 209 8.72 18.45 -16.59
C LEU A 209 9.43 18.99 -15.34
N LYS A 210 8.95 20.12 -14.80
CA LYS A 210 9.51 20.72 -13.59
C LYS A 210 8.70 20.39 -12.33
N ASP A 211 7.42 20.11 -12.51
CA ASP A 211 6.48 19.86 -11.44
C ASP A 211 6.24 18.34 -11.29
N TYR A 212 7.21 17.65 -10.70
CA TYR A 212 7.09 16.25 -10.29
C TYR A 212 7.80 16.01 -8.96
N HIS A 213 7.41 14.94 -8.31
CA HIS A 213 8.08 14.47 -7.10
C HIS A 213 8.73 13.11 -7.37
N ALA A 214 10.00 12.98 -7.01
CA ALA A 214 10.73 11.74 -7.16
C ALA A 214 11.22 11.21 -5.80
N THR A 215 11.10 9.90 -5.61
CA THR A 215 11.64 9.17 -4.45
C THR A 215 12.26 7.87 -4.91
N SER A 216 13.15 7.30 -4.11
CA SER A 216 13.73 5.99 -4.37
C SER A 216 13.69 5.12 -3.12
N ALA A 217 13.64 3.80 -3.31
CA ALA A 217 13.75 2.82 -2.26
C ALA A 217 14.58 1.63 -2.76
N ASP A 218 15.51 1.18 -1.94
CA ASP A 218 16.41 0.09 -2.25
C ASP A 218 16.42 -0.94 -1.13
N PHE A 219 16.60 -2.20 -1.44
CA PHE A 219 16.98 -3.19 -0.45
C PHE A 219 17.97 -4.24 -1.02
N ASP A 220 18.85 -4.71 -0.15
CA ASP A 220 19.69 -5.89 -0.36
C ASP A 220 19.17 -7.07 0.49
N GLU A 221 19.90 -8.18 0.55
CA GLU A 221 19.50 -9.34 1.37
C GLU A 221 19.45 -9.04 2.87
N HIS A 222 20.17 -8.02 3.35
CA HIS A 222 20.38 -7.78 4.78
C HIS A 222 19.90 -6.42 5.26
N GLN A 223 19.71 -5.43 4.39
CA GLN A 223 19.45 -4.05 4.76
C GLN A 223 18.41 -3.39 3.86
N ILE A 224 17.55 -2.61 4.48
CA ILE A 224 16.75 -1.61 3.78
C ILE A 224 17.60 -0.35 3.73
N LEU A 225 18.00 0.04 2.54
CA LEU A 225 18.70 1.29 2.32
C LEU A 225 17.64 2.38 2.22
N ASN A 226 17.53 3.20 3.26
CA ASN A 226 16.53 4.27 3.36
C ASN A 226 16.69 5.32 2.27
N ASP A 227 15.55 5.93 1.91
CA ASP A 227 15.37 7.14 1.12
C ASP A 227 16.59 8.07 1.10
N LYS A 228 17.39 7.98 0.07
CA LYS A 228 18.35 9.02 -0.21
C LYS A 228 17.68 10.05 -1.13
N LYS A 229 17.44 11.24 -0.60
CA LYS A 229 16.98 12.42 -1.35
C LYS A 229 18.07 12.96 -2.30
N THR A 230 18.79 12.11 -2.98
CA THR A 230 19.69 12.49 -4.03
C THR A 230 19.00 12.24 -5.36
N ASN A 231 19.08 13.18 -6.29
CA ASN A 231 18.60 12.99 -7.66
C ASN A 231 19.32 11.83 -8.37
N PHE A 232 20.30 11.21 -7.73
CA PHE A 232 21.13 10.17 -8.27
C PHE A 232 21.06 8.93 -7.38
N ASN A 233 20.72 7.81 -7.97
CA ASN A 233 20.64 6.53 -7.29
C ASN A 233 21.83 5.67 -7.68
N ALA A 234 22.67 5.35 -6.71
CA ALA A 234 23.80 4.45 -6.92
C ALA A 234 23.27 3.04 -7.17
N LEU A 235 23.65 2.44 -8.29
CA LEU A 235 23.43 1.01 -8.54
C LEU A 235 24.47 0.23 -7.78
N ASN A 236 24.10 -0.22 -6.60
CA ASN A 236 24.94 -1.13 -5.85
C ASN A 236 24.74 -2.55 -6.40
N GLN A 237 25.81 -3.26 -6.76
CA GLN A 237 25.75 -4.66 -7.21
C GLN A 237 25.12 -5.61 -6.17
N LYS A 238 25.02 -5.18 -4.91
CA LYS A 238 24.36 -5.92 -3.84
C LYS A 238 22.83 -5.68 -3.78
N ASN A 239 22.33 -4.67 -4.48
CA ASN A 239 20.90 -4.39 -4.47
C ASN A 239 20.18 -5.49 -5.26
N ILE A 240 19.29 -6.19 -4.58
CA ILE A 240 18.42 -7.19 -5.19
C ILE A 240 17.26 -6.49 -5.88
N PHE A 241 16.79 -5.40 -5.30
CA PHE A 241 15.69 -4.58 -5.78
C PHE A 241 15.96 -3.11 -5.50
N SER A 242 15.61 -2.29 -6.47
CA SER A 242 15.66 -0.84 -6.37
C SER A 242 14.44 -0.28 -7.11
N SER A 243 13.74 0.67 -6.51
CA SER A 243 12.63 1.36 -7.15
C SER A 243 12.89 2.87 -7.21
N TYR A 244 12.55 3.46 -8.35
CA TYR A 244 12.52 4.90 -8.54
C TYR A 244 11.10 5.32 -8.88
N ARG A 245 10.53 6.24 -8.12
CA ARG A 245 9.13 6.64 -8.22
C ARG A 245 9.03 8.08 -8.65
N ILE A 246 8.16 8.33 -9.62
CA ILE A 246 7.84 9.67 -10.11
C ILE A 246 6.34 9.88 -10.02
N ARG A 247 5.93 10.91 -9.27
CA ARG A 247 4.54 11.36 -9.18
C ARG A 247 4.34 12.64 -9.95
N THR A 248 3.23 12.71 -10.67
CA THR A 248 2.87 13.85 -11.50
C THR A 248 1.37 13.92 -11.73
N TYR A 249 0.87 15.12 -12.05
CA TYR A 249 -0.51 15.36 -12.51
C TYR A 249 -0.65 15.30 -14.02
N GLU A 250 0.44 15.07 -14.75
CA GLU A 250 0.39 14.99 -16.21
C GLU A 250 -0.26 13.67 -16.67
N ALA A 251 -0.96 13.75 -17.81
CA ALA A 251 -1.55 12.56 -18.41
C ALA A 251 -0.46 11.54 -18.77
N PRO A 252 -0.58 10.28 -18.38
CA PRO A 252 0.43 9.27 -18.62
C PRO A 252 0.83 9.14 -20.11
N SER A 253 -0.14 9.25 -21.04
CA SER A 253 0.09 9.18 -22.49
C SER A 253 1.05 10.24 -23.03
N ASP A 254 1.19 11.37 -22.33
CA ASP A 254 1.97 12.51 -22.76
C ASP A 254 3.43 12.46 -22.31
N LEU A 255 3.79 11.45 -21.49
CA LEU A 255 5.08 11.39 -20.83
C LEU A 255 6.11 10.56 -21.60
N LEU A 256 7.35 11.07 -21.56
CA LEU A 256 8.57 10.40 -21.93
C LEU A 256 9.55 10.51 -20.76
N PHE A 257 10.22 9.44 -20.43
CA PHE A 257 11.25 9.42 -19.38
C PHE A 257 12.62 9.29 -20.02
N GLN A 258 13.50 10.22 -19.67
CA GLN A 258 14.92 10.18 -20.02
C GLN A 258 15.67 9.61 -18.83
N ILE A 259 16.48 8.58 -19.06
CA ILE A 259 17.27 7.90 -18.05
C ILE A 259 18.73 8.13 -18.36
N ASN A 260 19.42 8.88 -17.52
CA ASN A 260 20.83 9.16 -17.68
C ASN A 260 21.66 8.28 -16.74
N ILE A 261 22.71 7.68 -17.27
CA ILE A 261 23.63 6.84 -16.52
C ILE A 261 24.94 7.58 -16.35
N TYR A 262 25.44 7.62 -15.12
CA TYR A 262 26.68 8.30 -14.75
C TYR A 262 27.66 7.30 -14.14
N GLU A 263 28.95 7.57 -14.32
CA GLU A 263 29.99 6.95 -13.53
C GLU A 263 30.09 7.66 -12.18
N THR A 264 30.27 6.91 -11.11
CA THR A 264 30.45 7.51 -9.78
C THR A 264 31.93 7.57 -9.41
N ASP A 265 32.29 8.58 -8.62
CA ASP A 265 33.58 8.64 -7.95
C ASP A 265 33.67 7.59 -6.80
N GLU A 266 34.81 7.51 -6.13
CA GLU A 266 35.05 6.61 -5.00
C GLU A 266 34.12 6.88 -3.79
N PHE A 267 33.46 8.02 -3.73
CA PHE A 267 32.47 8.42 -2.71
C PHE A 267 31.01 8.21 -3.17
N GLY A 268 30.80 7.62 -4.35
CA GLY A 268 29.46 7.40 -4.92
C GLY A 268 28.77 8.63 -5.46
N LYS A 269 29.51 9.74 -5.70
CA LYS A 269 28.96 10.93 -6.34
C LYS A 269 28.99 10.78 -7.85
N PRO A 270 27.96 11.28 -8.57
CA PRO A 270 27.94 11.25 -10.02
C PRO A 270 29.03 12.13 -10.61
N GLY A 271 29.66 11.67 -11.70
CA GLY A 271 30.53 12.47 -12.53
C GLY A 271 29.78 13.60 -13.25
N ASP A 272 30.51 14.59 -13.77
CA ASP A 272 29.93 15.77 -14.44
C ASP A 272 29.23 15.43 -15.77
N LYS A 273 29.50 14.26 -16.36
CA LYS A 273 28.92 13.84 -17.63
C LYS A 273 28.27 12.46 -17.52
N TYR A 274 27.10 12.35 -18.10
CA TYR A 274 26.50 11.02 -18.28
C TYR A 274 27.29 10.22 -19.33
N ILE A 275 27.40 8.92 -19.09
CA ILE A 275 28.09 7.99 -19.96
C ILE A 275 27.15 7.31 -20.95
N ALA A 276 25.86 7.29 -20.65
CA ALA A 276 24.81 6.79 -21.54
C ALA A 276 23.47 7.39 -21.19
N THR A 277 22.56 7.44 -22.17
CA THR A 277 21.19 7.91 -22.00
C THR A 277 20.24 6.94 -22.66
N GLY A 278 19.16 6.60 -21.98
CA GLY A 278 18.04 5.82 -22.53
C GLY A 278 16.74 6.63 -22.49
N TYR A 279 15.75 6.20 -23.28
CA TYR A 279 14.45 6.86 -23.33
C TYR A 279 13.33 5.81 -23.27
N PHE A 280 12.35 6.09 -22.42
CA PHE A 280 11.12 5.31 -22.37
C PHE A 280 9.91 6.22 -22.60
N LYS A 281 9.23 6.07 -23.73
CA LYS A 281 7.94 6.71 -24.00
C LYS A 281 6.83 5.83 -23.45
N VAL A 282 5.95 6.40 -22.63
CA VAL A 282 4.74 5.70 -22.20
C VAL A 282 3.98 5.20 -23.41
N ASN A 283 3.76 3.92 -23.45
CA ASN A 283 3.19 3.22 -24.59
C ASN A 283 1.82 2.62 -24.23
N ARG A 284 1.12 2.16 -25.26
CA ARG A 284 -0.21 1.56 -25.12
C ARG A 284 -0.20 0.32 -24.19
N SER A 285 0.87 -0.46 -24.23
CA SER A 285 0.99 -1.66 -23.39
C SER A 285 0.96 -1.31 -21.90
N LEU A 286 1.72 -0.28 -21.45
CA LEU A 286 1.69 0.18 -20.07
C LEU A 286 0.32 0.73 -19.68
N LEU A 287 -0.35 1.48 -20.58
CA LEU A 287 -1.68 2.02 -20.29
C LEU A 287 -2.74 0.93 -20.16
N GLU A 288 -2.64 -0.15 -20.94
CA GLU A 288 -3.59 -1.26 -20.95
C GLU A 288 -3.36 -2.30 -19.85
N SER A 289 -2.10 -2.49 -19.38
CA SER A 289 -1.75 -3.52 -18.39
C SER A 289 -1.39 -2.95 -17.01
N SER A 290 -1.05 -1.66 -16.93
CA SER A 290 -0.44 -0.97 -15.77
C SER A 290 0.96 -1.45 -15.40
N LEU A 291 1.47 -2.49 -16.01
CA LEU A 291 2.80 -3.07 -15.74
C LEU A 291 3.42 -3.57 -17.04
N VAL A 292 4.67 -3.18 -17.29
CA VAL A 292 5.45 -3.68 -18.44
C VAL A 292 6.90 -3.94 -18.05
N GLU A 293 7.46 -5.03 -18.57
CA GLU A 293 8.91 -5.24 -18.63
C GLU A 293 9.46 -4.58 -19.90
N VAL A 294 10.53 -3.82 -19.78
CA VAL A 294 11.15 -3.09 -20.89
C VAL A 294 12.65 -3.30 -20.91
N ASP A 295 13.20 -3.37 -22.11
CA ASP A 295 14.64 -3.34 -22.36
C ASP A 295 14.95 -2.04 -23.11
N ILE A 296 15.55 -1.07 -22.42
CA ILE A 296 15.80 0.28 -22.92
C ILE A 296 17.22 0.34 -23.48
N SER A 297 17.36 0.63 -24.77
CA SER A 297 18.66 0.86 -25.38
C SER A 297 19.33 2.10 -24.80
N LEU A 298 20.57 1.94 -24.38
CA LEU A 298 21.42 3.00 -23.86
C LEU A 298 22.31 3.57 -24.97
N LEU A 299 22.30 4.87 -25.15
CA LEU A 299 22.97 5.60 -26.22
C LEU A 299 24.10 6.48 -25.68
N ASN A 300 25.21 6.52 -26.38
CA ASN A 300 26.25 7.55 -26.25
C ASN A 300 26.61 8.06 -27.65
N SER A 301 26.59 9.38 -27.83
CA SER A 301 26.91 10.01 -29.12
C SER A 301 26.18 9.37 -30.33
N ASN A 302 24.89 9.04 -30.16
CA ASN A 302 24.01 8.37 -31.15
C ASN A 302 24.37 6.91 -31.47
N GLN A 303 25.24 6.28 -30.69
CA GLN A 303 25.53 4.85 -30.82
C GLN A 303 24.96 4.10 -29.61
N ILE A 304 24.40 2.92 -29.86
CA ILE A 304 23.98 2.03 -28.76
C ILE A 304 25.23 1.50 -28.08
N VAL A 305 25.33 1.67 -26.77
CA VAL A 305 26.46 1.26 -25.94
C VAL A 305 26.07 0.21 -24.90
N GLY A 306 24.80 -0.11 -24.79
CA GLY A 306 24.30 -1.08 -23.83
C GLY A 306 22.78 -1.08 -23.74
N SER A 307 22.26 -1.71 -22.70
CA SER A 307 20.82 -1.71 -22.37
C SER A 307 20.56 -1.60 -20.88
N LEU A 308 19.35 -1.17 -20.55
CA LEU A 308 18.78 -1.10 -19.21
C LEU A 308 17.48 -1.90 -19.17
N LYS A 309 17.42 -2.89 -18.29
CA LYS A 309 16.18 -3.64 -18.01
C LYS A 309 15.43 -3.04 -16.84
N ALA A 310 14.14 -2.79 -17.05
CA ALA A 310 13.27 -2.28 -16.01
C ALA A 310 11.88 -2.91 -16.10
N GLU A 311 11.22 -3.05 -14.97
CA GLU A 311 9.77 -3.23 -14.89
C GLU A 311 9.17 -1.87 -14.53
N ILE A 312 8.14 -1.43 -15.24
CA ILE A 312 7.51 -0.13 -15.01
C ILE A 312 6.06 -0.36 -14.61
N LEU A 313 5.72 0.06 -13.38
CA LEU A 313 4.38 0.05 -12.83
C LEU A 313 3.78 1.46 -12.92
N LEU A 314 2.59 1.56 -13.50
CA LEU A 314 1.78 2.78 -13.51
C LEU A 314 0.63 2.63 -12.51
N THR A 315 0.61 3.48 -11.49
CA THR A 315 -0.53 3.62 -10.58
C THR A 315 -1.23 4.94 -10.84
N THR A 316 -2.53 4.88 -11.13
CA THR A 316 -3.40 6.05 -11.25
C THR A 316 -4.22 6.22 -9.98
N CYS A 317 -4.59 7.45 -9.61
CA CYS A 317 -5.50 7.66 -8.48
C CYS A 317 -6.88 7.07 -8.75
N ILE A 318 -7.63 6.78 -7.71
CA ILE A 318 -9.05 6.45 -7.83
C ILE A 318 -9.79 7.73 -8.20
N ASN A 319 -10.36 7.75 -9.42
CA ASN A 319 -11.17 8.87 -9.91
C ASN A 319 -12.55 8.85 -9.25
N GLU A 320 -12.63 9.40 -8.06
CA GLU A 320 -13.92 9.80 -7.47
C GLU A 320 -13.76 11.14 -6.77
N PRO A 321 -14.81 11.98 -6.87
CA PRO A 321 -14.81 13.20 -6.11
C PRO A 321 -14.87 12.82 -4.64
N ASP A 322 -14.00 13.40 -3.88
CA ASP A 322 -14.16 13.55 -2.46
C ASP A 322 -13.82 12.35 -1.56
N ASN A 323 -12.56 12.38 -1.12
CA ASN A 323 -12.38 12.29 0.33
C ASN A 323 -12.44 10.94 1.01
N TYR A 324 -12.31 9.82 0.32
CA TYR A 324 -12.11 8.55 1.02
C TYR A 324 -10.84 8.58 1.89
N MET A 325 -9.88 9.42 1.53
CA MET A 325 -8.53 9.29 2.05
C MET A 325 -8.22 10.05 3.33
N ILE A 326 -8.99 11.10 3.69
CA ILE A 326 -8.69 11.89 4.90
C ILE A 326 -9.76 11.75 5.97
N ARG A 327 -10.99 11.42 5.58
CA ARG A 327 -12.15 11.47 6.48
C ARG A 327 -12.04 10.59 7.71
N LYS A 328 -11.43 9.41 7.58
CA LYS A 328 -11.52 8.45 8.66
C LYS A 328 -10.20 7.73 8.90
N ASN A 329 -9.95 7.56 10.15
CA ASN A 329 -8.80 6.97 10.73
C ASN A 329 -8.76 5.48 10.52
N TYR A 330 -7.57 4.99 10.45
CA TYR A 330 -7.27 3.62 10.80
C TYR A 330 -7.54 3.41 12.29
N ASN A 331 -8.76 3.11 12.68
CA ASN A 331 -9.01 2.56 14.00
C ASN A 331 -8.56 1.10 14.01
N TYR A 332 -7.25 0.90 13.77
CA TYR A 332 -6.67 -0.36 14.16
C TYR A 332 -6.57 -0.35 15.68
N HIS A 333 -7.59 -0.84 16.31
CA HIS A 333 -7.36 -1.58 17.53
C HIS A 333 -6.56 -2.82 17.11
N LEU A 334 -5.28 -2.59 16.78
CA LEU A 334 -4.30 -3.64 16.62
C LEU A 334 -4.20 -4.31 17.97
N ASN A 335 -5.10 -5.28 18.19
CA ASN A 335 -4.98 -6.14 19.32
C ASN A 335 -3.60 -6.78 19.18
N ARG A 336 -2.67 -6.44 20.05
CA ARG A 336 -1.30 -6.96 20.02
C ARG A 336 -1.26 -8.46 20.38
N SER A 337 -2.37 -9.01 20.87
CA SER A 337 -2.55 -10.44 21.02
C SER A 337 -2.74 -11.10 19.66
N CYS A 338 -2.14 -12.25 19.48
CA CYS A 338 -2.33 -13.08 18.28
C CYS A 338 -3.80 -13.46 18.14
N ILE A 339 -4.41 -13.16 16.99
CA ILE A 339 -5.81 -13.48 16.71
C ILE A 339 -5.95 -14.73 15.85
N PRO A 340 -6.96 -15.59 16.12
CA PRO A 340 -7.32 -16.70 15.26
C PRO A 340 -8.07 -16.19 14.03
N ILE A 341 -7.60 -16.62 12.84
CA ILE A 341 -8.16 -16.22 11.54
C ILE A 341 -8.56 -17.49 10.79
N GLY A 342 -9.85 -17.62 10.44
CA GLY A 342 -10.35 -18.75 9.68
C GLY A 342 -9.97 -18.68 8.21
N HIS A 343 -9.08 -19.54 7.74
CA HIS A 343 -8.69 -19.67 6.34
C HIS A 343 -9.88 -20.12 5.50
N ARG A 344 -10.36 -19.26 4.60
CA ARG A 344 -11.60 -19.46 3.82
C ARG A 344 -12.82 -19.83 4.69
N GLY A 345 -12.82 -19.36 5.95
CA GLY A 345 -13.78 -19.69 6.98
C GLY A 345 -13.36 -20.90 7.83
N MET A 346 -14.01 -22.03 7.67
CA MET A 346 -13.72 -23.29 8.39
C MET A 346 -12.57 -24.09 7.80
N GLY A 347 -11.87 -23.54 6.82
CA GLY A 347 -10.75 -24.20 6.14
C GLY A 347 -11.11 -24.80 4.80
N LYS A 348 -10.11 -25.43 4.17
CA LYS A 348 -10.24 -26.05 2.86
C LYS A 348 -11.27 -27.19 2.87
N THR A 349 -12.16 -27.19 1.88
CA THR A 349 -13.24 -28.17 1.75
C THR A 349 -12.75 -29.64 1.75
N PHE A 350 -11.56 -29.87 1.20
CA PHE A 350 -10.97 -31.20 1.07
C PHE A 350 -9.48 -31.16 1.43
N ASP A 351 -9.19 -31.15 2.69
CA ASP A 351 -7.79 -31.35 3.11
C ASP A 351 -7.40 -32.82 3.07
N ALA A 352 -6.14 -33.12 2.71
CA ALA A 352 -5.64 -34.47 2.61
C ALA A 352 -5.72 -35.17 3.98
N GLY A 353 -6.63 -36.12 4.12
CA GLY A 353 -6.80 -36.92 5.35
C GLY A 353 -8.03 -36.58 6.18
N THR A 354 -8.80 -35.57 5.89
CA THR A 354 -10.09 -35.35 6.50
C THR A 354 -11.17 -36.14 5.74
N LEU A 355 -11.82 -37.04 6.46
CA LEU A 355 -13.00 -37.77 6.02
C LEU A 355 -14.13 -36.84 5.56
N PRO A 356 -15.05 -37.29 4.71
CA PRO A 356 -16.25 -36.56 4.32
C PRO A 356 -17.08 -36.23 5.55
N GLY A 357 -16.92 -35.07 6.09
CA GLY A 357 -17.55 -34.59 7.30
C GLY A 357 -17.36 -33.12 7.55
N THR A 358 -16.70 -32.38 6.63
CA THR A 358 -16.76 -30.93 6.66
C THR A 358 -18.13 -30.52 6.14
N GLU A 359 -19.04 -30.25 7.07
CA GLU A 359 -20.39 -29.73 6.80
C GLU A 359 -20.36 -28.38 6.07
N TYR A 360 -19.18 -27.78 5.95
CA TYR A 360 -18.96 -26.42 5.44
C TYR A 360 -18.04 -26.42 4.22
N VAL A 361 -18.45 -25.71 3.19
CA VAL A 361 -17.67 -25.50 1.97
C VAL A 361 -16.84 -24.23 2.13
N GLU A 362 -15.55 -24.27 1.78
CA GLU A 362 -14.66 -23.11 1.79
C GLU A 362 -15.26 -21.93 1.03
N ASN A 363 -14.99 -20.70 1.46
CA ASN A 363 -15.44 -19.50 0.78
C ASN A 363 -16.97 -19.35 0.65
N THR A 364 -17.72 -19.83 1.64
CA THR A 364 -19.19 -19.67 1.73
C THR A 364 -19.60 -18.93 3.00
N ILE A 365 -20.76 -18.28 2.96
CA ILE A 365 -21.31 -17.56 4.12
C ILE A 365 -21.46 -18.49 5.35
N ASP A 366 -21.88 -19.73 5.14
CA ASP A 366 -22.03 -20.70 6.23
C ASP A 366 -20.69 -21.06 6.86
N SER A 367 -19.64 -21.23 6.04
CA SER A 367 -18.27 -21.47 6.51
C SER A 367 -17.75 -20.31 7.37
N PHE A 368 -17.97 -19.08 6.94
CA PHE A 368 -17.53 -17.89 7.69
C PHE A 368 -18.31 -17.70 8.99
N ARG A 369 -19.63 -17.90 8.95
CA ARG A 369 -20.49 -17.82 10.14
C ARG A 369 -20.07 -18.84 11.19
N GLU A 370 -19.81 -20.07 10.76
CA GLU A 370 -19.38 -21.12 11.67
C GLU A 370 -17.98 -20.87 12.24
N ALA A 371 -17.04 -20.38 11.43
CA ALA A 371 -15.72 -19.98 11.94
C ALA A 371 -15.85 -18.93 13.06
N TYR A 372 -16.73 -17.94 12.88
CA TYR A 372 -17.02 -16.94 13.91
C TYR A 372 -17.63 -17.55 15.17
N ASN A 373 -18.62 -18.45 15.02
CA ASN A 373 -19.26 -19.16 16.13
C ASN A 373 -18.24 -19.97 16.96
N ARG A 374 -17.18 -20.45 16.32
CA ARG A 374 -16.08 -21.22 16.96
C ARG A 374 -14.92 -20.36 17.46
N GLY A 375 -15.05 -19.03 17.40
CA GLY A 375 -14.12 -18.11 18.03
C GLY A 375 -13.12 -17.45 17.08
N ALA A 376 -13.26 -17.59 15.76
CA ALA A 376 -12.49 -16.77 14.83
C ALA A 376 -12.82 -15.30 15.05
N GLN A 377 -11.80 -14.46 15.21
CA GLN A 377 -11.98 -13.02 15.29
C GLN A 377 -11.99 -12.36 13.90
N MET A 378 -11.42 -13.05 12.94
CA MET A 378 -11.35 -12.64 11.54
C MET A 378 -11.46 -13.88 10.65
N VAL A 379 -11.95 -13.71 9.44
CA VAL A 379 -11.89 -14.73 8.38
C VAL A 379 -11.08 -14.19 7.21
N GLU A 380 -10.29 -15.06 6.64
CA GLU A 380 -9.58 -14.81 5.40
C GLU A 380 -10.41 -15.38 4.24
N PHE A 381 -10.41 -14.69 3.11
CA PHE A 381 -11.05 -15.12 1.88
C PHE A 381 -10.51 -14.43 0.65
N ASP A 382 -10.68 -15.09 -0.48
CA ASP A 382 -10.16 -14.70 -1.77
C ASP A 382 -11.21 -13.92 -2.58
N VAL A 383 -10.82 -12.81 -3.23
CA VAL A 383 -11.71 -12.01 -4.08
C VAL A 383 -11.20 -11.98 -5.50
N VAL A 384 -12.10 -12.29 -6.45
CA VAL A 384 -11.89 -12.19 -7.90
C VAL A 384 -13.08 -11.47 -8.54
N LEU A 385 -12.87 -10.90 -9.75
CA LEU A 385 -13.92 -10.20 -10.52
C LEU A 385 -14.50 -11.11 -11.60
N THR A 386 -15.82 -11.12 -11.71
CA THR A 386 -16.56 -11.71 -12.84
C THR A 386 -16.43 -10.84 -14.10
N LYS A 387 -16.94 -11.32 -15.25
CA LYS A 387 -16.96 -10.58 -16.53
C LYS A 387 -17.67 -9.23 -16.44
N ASP A 388 -18.69 -9.13 -15.63
CA ASP A 388 -19.46 -7.91 -15.35
C ASP A 388 -18.95 -7.14 -14.14
N ASN A 389 -17.68 -7.40 -13.74
CA ASN A 389 -16.94 -6.70 -12.71
C ASN A 389 -17.57 -6.79 -11.31
N ILE A 390 -18.28 -7.86 -11.00
CA ILE A 390 -18.81 -8.10 -9.65
C ILE A 390 -17.76 -8.85 -8.83
N PRO A 391 -17.33 -8.32 -7.66
CA PRO A 391 -16.41 -9.02 -6.78
C PRO A 391 -17.11 -10.21 -6.11
N ILE A 392 -16.60 -11.40 -6.36
CA ILE A 392 -17.05 -12.65 -5.76
C ILE A 392 -15.96 -13.29 -4.92
N VAL A 393 -16.38 -14.07 -3.93
CA VAL A 393 -15.46 -14.80 -3.05
C VAL A 393 -15.15 -16.16 -3.65
N TYR A 394 -13.95 -16.30 -4.20
CA TYR A 394 -13.49 -17.52 -4.85
C TYR A 394 -11.98 -17.56 -5.00
N HIS A 395 -11.38 -18.73 -4.78
CA HIS A 395 -9.92 -18.89 -4.76
C HIS A 395 -9.28 -19.02 -6.14
N ASP A 396 -9.89 -19.82 -7.05
CA ASP A 396 -9.25 -20.16 -8.31
C ASP A 396 -9.55 -19.10 -9.39
N PHE A 397 -8.70 -18.99 -10.41
CA PHE A 397 -8.94 -18.09 -11.54
C PHE A 397 -9.88 -18.66 -12.60
N THR A 398 -10.22 -19.94 -12.48
CA THR A 398 -11.08 -20.64 -13.45
C THR A 398 -12.17 -21.44 -12.74
N PHE A 399 -13.35 -21.45 -13.33
CA PHE A 399 -14.44 -22.35 -12.98
C PHE A 399 -14.37 -23.66 -13.78
N CYS A 400 -14.97 -24.70 -13.25
CA CYS A 400 -15.24 -25.93 -13.98
C CYS A 400 -16.74 -26.06 -14.20
N ILE A 401 -17.13 -26.23 -15.45
CA ILE A 401 -18.52 -26.48 -15.86
C ILE A 401 -18.66 -27.95 -16.23
N ASP A 402 -19.64 -28.63 -15.61
CA ASP A 402 -20.03 -29.99 -15.99
C ASP A 402 -20.87 -29.94 -17.27
N GLN A 403 -20.28 -30.31 -18.40
CA GLN A 403 -20.95 -30.20 -19.72
C GLN A 403 -21.71 -31.47 -20.16
N LEU A 404 -21.69 -32.59 -19.39
CA LEU A 404 -22.06 -33.84 -19.98
C LEU A 404 -23.27 -34.51 -19.36
N PRO A 405 -24.27 -34.90 -20.20
CA PRO A 405 -25.25 -35.93 -19.84
C PRO A 405 -24.65 -37.33 -19.80
N ASP A 406 -23.44 -37.53 -20.34
CA ASP A 406 -22.80 -38.86 -20.41
C ASP A 406 -21.70 -39.01 -19.35
N LYS A 407 -21.98 -39.85 -18.34
CA LYS A 407 -21.12 -40.10 -17.16
C LYS A 407 -19.79 -40.81 -17.49
N THR A 408 -19.49 -41.11 -18.74
CA THR A 408 -18.35 -41.96 -19.14
C THR A 408 -17.08 -41.23 -19.50
N ALA A 409 -17.12 -39.92 -19.63
CA ALA A 409 -15.95 -39.11 -19.96
C ALA A 409 -15.74 -38.03 -18.88
N ASN A 410 -14.61 -38.09 -18.17
CA ASN A 410 -14.13 -37.08 -17.23
C ASN A 410 -13.82 -35.74 -17.96
N LYS A 411 -14.78 -35.18 -18.72
CA LYS A 411 -14.61 -33.96 -19.46
C LYS A 411 -15.38 -32.81 -18.80
N TYR A 412 -14.68 -31.93 -18.14
CA TYR A 412 -15.18 -30.63 -17.72
C TYR A 412 -14.55 -29.53 -18.57
N LEU A 413 -15.29 -28.47 -18.78
CA LEU A 413 -14.78 -27.25 -19.40
C LEU A 413 -14.22 -26.33 -18.30
N SER A 414 -12.94 -25.96 -18.42
CA SER A 414 -12.36 -24.90 -17.62
C SER A 414 -12.61 -23.56 -18.29
N ILE A 415 -13.21 -22.60 -17.59
CA ILE A 415 -13.52 -21.28 -18.09
C ILE A 415 -13.03 -20.22 -17.10
N GLY A 416 -12.44 -19.12 -17.57
CA GLY A 416 -11.98 -18.05 -16.71
C GLY A 416 -13.11 -17.40 -15.93
N VAL A 417 -12.88 -17.05 -14.67
CA VAL A 417 -13.85 -16.32 -13.83
C VAL A 417 -14.31 -15.04 -14.54
N ASN A 418 -13.41 -14.32 -15.15
CA ASN A 418 -13.67 -13.10 -15.90
C ASN A 418 -14.33 -13.29 -17.29
N GLN A 419 -14.73 -14.51 -17.62
CA GLN A 419 -15.46 -14.82 -18.87
C GLN A 419 -16.96 -15.04 -18.65
N LEU A 420 -17.40 -15.19 -17.40
CA LEU A 420 -18.81 -15.34 -17.04
C LEU A 420 -19.30 -14.14 -16.24
N THR A 421 -20.51 -13.67 -16.53
CA THR A 421 -21.24 -12.72 -15.66
C THR A 421 -21.67 -13.43 -14.39
N TYR A 422 -21.91 -12.66 -13.33
CA TYR A 422 -22.37 -13.23 -12.06
C TYR A 422 -23.71 -13.98 -12.19
N GLU A 423 -24.61 -13.50 -13.03
CA GLU A 423 -25.86 -14.20 -13.32
C GLU A 423 -25.63 -15.55 -14.02
N GLU A 424 -24.69 -15.61 -14.96
CA GLU A 424 -24.28 -16.88 -15.59
C GLU A 424 -23.65 -17.84 -14.59
N VAL A 425 -22.87 -17.32 -13.61
CA VAL A 425 -22.31 -18.12 -12.52
C VAL A 425 -23.41 -18.73 -11.64
N LYS A 426 -24.47 -17.97 -11.33
CA LYS A 426 -25.60 -18.46 -10.52
C LYS A 426 -26.48 -19.47 -11.24
N GLN A 427 -26.71 -19.28 -12.54
CA GLN A 427 -27.64 -20.12 -13.32
C GLN A 427 -27.03 -21.44 -13.77
N ASN A 428 -25.72 -21.52 -13.89
CA ASN A 428 -25.03 -22.72 -14.37
C ASN A 428 -24.55 -23.60 -13.19
N LYS A 429 -24.44 -24.91 -13.43
CA LYS A 429 -23.80 -25.85 -12.52
C LYS A 429 -22.29 -25.66 -12.57
N ILE A 430 -21.80 -24.70 -11.79
CA ILE A 430 -20.40 -24.32 -11.73
C ILE A 430 -19.77 -24.85 -10.46
N TYR A 431 -18.58 -25.41 -10.59
CA TYR A 431 -17.83 -26.01 -9.50
C TYR A 431 -16.39 -25.49 -9.48
N SER A 432 -15.75 -25.52 -8.31
CA SER A 432 -14.29 -25.45 -8.26
C SER A 432 -13.69 -26.75 -8.82
N GLN A 433 -12.46 -26.68 -9.35
CA GLN A 433 -11.78 -27.89 -9.85
C GLN A 433 -11.66 -28.99 -8.79
N LYS A 434 -11.45 -28.60 -7.53
CA LYS A 434 -11.32 -29.53 -6.41
C LYS A 434 -12.63 -30.25 -6.12
N ILE A 435 -13.73 -29.51 -6.10
CA ILE A 435 -15.07 -30.05 -5.86
C ILE A 435 -15.46 -30.98 -6.99
N LEU A 436 -15.26 -30.60 -8.24
CA LEU A 436 -15.63 -31.41 -9.39
C LEU A 436 -14.89 -32.75 -9.43
N LYS A 437 -13.58 -32.77 -9.21
CA LYS A 437 -12.78 -34.00 -9.14
C LYS A 437 -13.32 -35.01 -8.12
N LYS A 438 -13.91 -34.53 -7.01
CA LYS A 438 -14.49 -35.38 -5.95
C LYS A 438 -15.99 -35.65 -6.15
N ALA A 439 -16.75 -34.68 -6.68
CA ALA A 439 -18.16 -34.84 -7.02
C ALA A 439 -18.42 -35.86 -8.16
N LEU A 440 -17.40 -36.09 -9.01
CA LEU A 440 -17.44 -37.18 -10.01
C LEU A 440 -17.46 -38.58 -9.37
N ILE A 441 -17.22 -38.71 -8.05
CA ILE A 441 -17.18 -39.99 -7.32
C ILE A 441 -18.54 -40.33 -6.72
N SER A 442 -19.46 -39.36 -6.47
CA SER A 442 -20.75 -39.58 -5.81
C SER A 442 -21.79 -38.53 -6.20
N ASP A 443 -22.99 -38.99 -6.58
CA ASP A 443 -24.13 -38.10 -6.89
C ASP A 443 -24.59 -37.34 -5.61
N ASP A 444 -24.50 -37.94 -4.43
CA ASP A 444 -24.86 -37.29 -3.14
C ASP A 444 -23.98 -36.07 -2.84
N LEU A 445 -22.69 -36.14 -3.15
CA LEU A 445 -21.78 -35.00 -3.02
C LEU A 445 -22.11 -33.89 -4.02
N ARG A 446 -22.52 -34.25 -5.22
CA ARG A 446 -22.95 -33.30 -6.25
C ARG A 446 -24.17 -32.51 -5.82
N ASP A 447 -25.19 -33.18 -5.28
CA ASP A 447 -26.41 -32.56 -4.75
C ASP A 447 -26.12 -31.70 -3.52
N PHE A 448 -25.22 -32.14 -2.64
CA PHE A 448 -24.77 -31.37 -1.49
C PHE A 448 -24.13 -30.02 -1.94
N PHE A 449 -23.19 -30.03 -2.86
CA PHE A 449 -22.54 -28.82 -3.33
C PHE A 449 -23.48 -27.91 -4.12
N THR A 450 -24.44 -28.47 -4.87
CA THR A 450 -25.46 -27.70 -5.59
C THR A 450 -26.42 -26.98 -4.64
N SER A 451 -26.64 -27.51 -3.44
CA SER A 451 -27.49 -26.90 -2.41
C SER A 451 -26.83 -25.74 -1.65
N LYS A 452 -25.51 -25.59 -1.74
CA LYS A 452 -24.76 -24.52 -1.05
C LYS A 452 -24.69 -23.26 -1.91
N LEU A 453 -24.86 -22.09 -1.27
CA LEU A 453 -24.65 -20.78 -1.89
C LEU A 453 -23.15 -20.58 -2.09
N MET A 454 -22.63 -21.10 -3.21
CA MET A 454 -21.26 -20.90 -3.61
C MET A 454 -21.07 -19.53 -4.28
N PHE A 455 -19.85 -19.04 -4.23
CA PHE A 455 -19.45 -17.77 -4.86
C PHE A 455 -20.23 -16.54 -4.35
N PRO A 456 -20.32 -16.32 -3.02
CA PRO A 456 -20.99 -15.13 -2.52
C PRO A 456 -20.28 -13.87 -3.04
N THR A 457 -21.03 -12.80 -3.26
CA THR A 457 -20.47 -11.50 -3.56
C THR A 457 -19.88 -10.87 -2.30
N LEU A 458 -18.95 -9.93 -2.48
CA LEU A 458 -18.42 -9.14 -1.37
C LEU A 458 -19.53 -8.41 -0.60
N LYS A 459 -20.58 -7.95 -1.33
CA LYS A 459 -21.78 -7.35 -0.74
C LYS A 459 -22.55 -8.34 0.14
N GLU A 460 -22.74 -9.57 -0.31
CA GLU A 460 -23.40 -10.62 0.48
C GLU A 460 -22.60 -10.95 1.75
N MET A 461 -21.26 -10.99 1.65
CA MET A 461 -20.38 -11.14 2.81
C MET A 461 -20.60 -10.06 3.86
N CYS A 462 -20.59 -8.81 3.45
CA CYS A 462 -20.73 -7.67 4.36
C CYS A 462 -22.12 -7.60 4.99
N THR A 463 -23.17 -7.98 4.25
CA THR A 463 -24.57 -7.86 4.72
C THR A 463 -25.07 -9.06 5.55
N GLN A 464 -24.51 -10.25 5.33
CA GLN A 464 -25.01 -11.48 5.97
C GLN A 464 -24.17 -11.96 7.16
N LEU A 465 -22.98 -11.40 7.37
CA LEU A 465 -22.08 -11.74 8.47
C LEU A 465 -22.06 -10.65 9.53
N ASP A 466 -21.87 -11.05 10.80
CA ASP A 466 -21.80 -10.14 11.93
C ASP A 466 -20.74 -9.04 11.67
N PRO A 467 -21.05 -7.75 11.88
CA PRO A 467 -20.10 -6.65 11.71
C PRO A 467 -18.84 -6.75 12.58
N LYS A 468 -18.90 -7.48 13.69
CA LYS A 468 -17.74 -7.71 14.57
C LYS A 468 -16.73 -8.71 14.00
N LEU A 469 -17.16 -9.55 13.04
CA LEU A 469 -16.25 -10.46 12.36
C LEU A 469 -15.35 -9.68 11.40
N GLY A 470 -14.04 -9.69 11.67
CA GLY A 470 -13.05 -9.05 10.81
C GLY A 470 -12.87 -9.80 9.48
N PHE A 471 -12.39 -9.09 8.48
CA PHE A 471 -12.09 -9.63 7.15
C PHE A 471 -10.62 -9.44 6.80
N ASN A 472 -9.94 -10.50 6.42
CA ASN A 472 -8.70 -10.47 5.66
C ASN A 472 -9.03 -10.80 4.20
N VAL A 473 -9.07 -9.78 3.36
CA VAL A 473 -9.47 -9.87 1.96
C VAL A 473 -8.23 -10.09 1.11
N GLU A 474 -8.04 -11.32 0.61
CA GLU A 474 -7.01 -11.56 -0.39
C GLU A 474 -7.51 -11.10 -1.77
N ILE A 475 -6.88 -10.08 -2.33
CA ILE A 475 -7.13 -9.67 -3.71
C ILE A 475 -6.30 -10.55 -4.62
N LYS A 476 -6.97 -11.46 -5.33
CA LYS A 476 -6.34 -12.40 -6.27
C LYS A 476 -6.01 -11.70 -7.58
N TYR A 477 -4.75 -11.72 -7.96
CA TYR A 477 -4.30 -11.29 -9.28
C TYR A 477 -3.25 -12.29 -9.80
N PRO A 478 -3.39 -12.80 -11.03
CA PRO A 478 -2.52 -13.86 -11.51
C PRO A 478 -1.13 -13.32 -11.84
N ILE A 479 -0.11 -14.05 -11.43
CA ILE A 479 1.31 -13.69 -11.59
C ILE A 479 2.13 -14.80 -12.23
N ASP A 480 3.34 -14.45 -12.68
CA ASP A 480 4.28 -15.37 -13.32
C ASP A 480 4.97 -16.29 -12.31
N LEU A 481 5.21 -17.53 -12.72
CA LEU A 481 5.93 -18.54 -11.96
C LEU A 481 7.37 -18.69 -12.47
N GLU A 482 8.25 -19.24 -11.64
CA GLU A 482 9.68 -19.37 -11.93
C GLU A 482 9.97 -20.34 -13.08
N ASP A 483 9.12 -21.32 -13.30
CA ASP A 483 9.22 -22.30 -14.40
C ASP A 483 8.78 -21.73 -15.77
N GLY A 484 8.42 -20.45 -15.82
CA GLY A 484 7.95 -19.76 -17.01
C GLY A 484 6.45 -19.93 -17.28
N SER A 485 5.73 -20.63 -16.42
CA SER A 485 4.25 -20.69 -16.49
C SER A 485 3.63 -19.44 -15.84
N HIS A 486 2.33 -19.26 -16.09
CA HIS A 486 1.52 -18.19 -15.50
C HIS A 486 0.29 -18.80 -14.83
N GLU A 487 -0.15 -18.28 -13.68
CA GLU A 487 -1.25 -18.86 -12.91
C GLU A 487 -2.57 -19.01 -13.71
N LEU A 488 -2.77 -18.15 -14.72
CA LEU A 488 -3.93 -18.26 -15.64
C LEU A 488 -3.72 -19.22 -16.82
N GLY A 489 -2.49 -19.68 -17.04
CA GLY A 489 -2.14 -20.25 -18.35
C GLY A 489 -2.12 -19.17 -19.47
N ASN A 490 -1.73 -19.58 -20.68
CA ASN A 490 -1.36 -18.64 -21.77
C ASN A 490 -2.53 -17.98 -22.52
N HIS A 491 -3.78 -18.14 -22.10
CA HIS A 491 -4.92 -17.84 -22.98
C HIS A 491 -5.95 -16.85 -22.43
N LEU A 492 -5.83 -16.39 -21.21
CA LEU A 492 -6.80 -15.49 -20.60
C LEU A 492 -6.25 -14.08 -20.47
N LYS A 493 -6.93 -13.11 -21.05
CA LYS A 493 -6.66 -11.69 -20.83
C LYS A 493 -7.31 -11.29 -19.50
N TRP A 494 -6.53 -10.71 -18.59
CA TRP A 494 -7.02 -10.20 -17.32
C TRP A 494 -7.25 -8.69 -17.38
N LEU A 495 -8.06 -8.17 -16.47
CA LEU A 495 -8.33 -6.74 -16.37
C LEU A 495 -7.05 -5.97 -16.00
N ASN A 496 -6.94 -4.71 -16.45
CA ASN A 496 -5.88 -3.80 -16.02
C ASN A 496 -5.81 -3.71 -14.49
N ARG A 497 -4.60 -3.71 -13.92
CA ARG A 497 -4.41 -3.68 -12.45
C ARG A 497 -5.07 -2.47 -11.79
N ASN A 498 -4.97 -1.28 -12.39
CA ASN A 498 -5.61 -0.09 -11.84
C ASN A 498 -7.13 -0.25 -11.75
N GLU A 499 -7.76 -0.67 -12.84
CA GLU A 499 -9.20 -0.86 -12.91
C GLU A 499 -9.66 -1.99 -11.97
N TYR A 500 -8.91 -3.09 -11.93
CA TYR A 500 -9.19 -4.23 -11.06
C TYR A 500 -9.19 -3.84 -9.58
N VAL A 501 -8.16 -3.11 -9.15
CA VAL A 501 -8.04 -2.63 -7.77
C VAL A 501 -9.11 -1.58 -7.45
N ASP A 502 -9.37 -0.64 -8.38
CA ASP A 502 -10.35 0.42 -8.16
C ASP A 502 -11.75 -0.13 -7.90
N LEU A 503 -12.16 -1.15 -8.65
CA LEU A 503 -13.48 -1.77 -8.50
C LEU A 503 -13.64 -2.43 -7.12
N ILE A 504 -12.66 -3.21 -6.70
CA ILE A 504 -12.71 -3.90 -5.40
C ILE A 504 -12.63 -2.91 -4.23
N ILE A 505 -11.73 -1.93 -4.31
CA ILE A 505 -11.54 -0.94 -3.25
C ILE A 505 -12.78 -0.06 -3.10
N LYS A 506 -13.38 0.40 -4.19
CA LYS A 506 -14.62 1.19 -4.15
C LYS A 506 -15.75 0.44 -3.47
N GLU A 507 -15.94 -0.82 -3.81
CA GLU A 507 -16.97 -1.64 -3.18
C GLU A 507 -16.70 -1.86 -1.69
N LEU A 508 -15.45 -2.17 -1.30
CA LEU A 508 -15.07 -2.28 0.12
C LEU A 508 -15.32 -0.98 0.90
N TYR A 509 -15.02 0.18 0.31
CA TYR A 509 -15.29 1.47 0.95
C TYR A 509 -16.79 1.69 1.19
N GLN A 510 -17.63 1.40 0.20
CA GLN A 510 -19.07 1.54 0.30
C GLN A 510 -19.67 0.57 1.33
N LEU A 511 -19.22 -0.69 1.32
CA LEU A 511 -19.77 -1.73 2.19
C LEU A 511 -19.28 -1.66 3.65
N CYS A 512 -18.13 -1.04 3.89
CA CYS A 512 -17.50 -0.95 5.21
C CYS A 512 -17.37 0.53 5.67
N GLU A 513 -18.35 1.36 5.34
CA GLU A 513 -18.33 2.79 5.68
C GLU A 513 -18.46 3.04 7.19
N ASP A 514 -19.23 2.22 7.89
CA ASP A 514 -19.59 2.38 9.30
C ASP A 514 -18.48 2.03 10.32
N GLU A 515 -17.28 1.68 9.86
CA GLU A 515 -16.09 1.37 10.69
C GLU A 515 -16.27 0.25 11.74
N GLN A 516 -17.38 -0.43 11.77
CA GLN A 516 -17.60 -1.51 12.73
C GLN A 516 -16.78 -2.76 12.40
N ARG A 517 -16.51 -2.97 11.11
CA ARG A 517 -15.77 -4.15 10.63
C ARG A 517 -14.29 -3.83 10.43
N CYS A 518 -13.44 -4.60 11.10
CA CYS A 518 -12.01 -4.59 10.82
C CYS A 518 -11.74 -5.27 9.46
N VAL A 519 -11.15 -4.55 8.51
CA VAL A 519 -10.78 -5.07 7.19
C VAL A 519 -9.29 -4.90 6.96
N ILE A 520 -8.64 -5.96 6.54
CA ILE A 520 -7.24 -6.00 6.09
C ILE A 520 -7.23 -6.47 4.65
N ILE A 521 -6.37 -5.93 3.81
CA ILE A 521 -6.17 -6.38 2.45
C ILE A 521 -4.83 -7.09 2.35
N SER A 522 -4.82 -8.27 1.72
CA SER A 522 -3.60 -9.00 1.42
C SER A 522 -3.56 -9.41 -0.05
N THR A 523 -2.37 -9.61 -0.60
CA THR A 523 -2.16 -10.12 -1.95
C THR A 523 -0.75 -10.67 -2.13
N PHE A 524 -0.59 -11.67 -3.01
CA PHE A 524 0.71 -12.23 -3.40
C PHE A 524 1.44 -11.38 -4.45
N ASP A 525 0.72 -10.50 -5.18
CA ASP A 525 1.34 -9.63 -6.18
C ASP A 525 1.96 -8.41 -5.48
N PRO A 526 3.30 -8.27 -5.44
CA PRO A 526 3.95 -7.13 -4.82
C PRO A 526 3.61 -5.80 -5.51
N ASN A 527 3.33 -5.82 -6.83
CA ASN A 527 2.93 -4.63 -7.57
C ASN A 527 1.51 -4.17 -7.18
N LEU A 528 0.61 -5.13 -6.90
CA LEU A 528 -0.69 -4.79 -6.33
C LEU A 528 -0.58 -4.23 -4.91
N CYS A 529 0.30 -4.78 -4.08
CA CYS A 529 0.56 -4.21 -2.74
C CYS A 529 0.93 -2.73 -2.83
N SER A 530 1.92 -2.38 -3.66
CA SER A 530 2.34 -1.00 -3.88
C SER A 530 1.19 -0.14 -4.42
N MET A 531 0.46 -0.65 -5.41
CA MET A 531 -0.68 0.06 -6.01
C MET A 531 -1.80 0.33 -4.99
N ILE A 532 -2.25 -0.69 -4.25
CA ILE A 532 -3.31 -0.54 -3.24
C ILE A 532 -2.86 0.43 -2.15
N ARG A 533 -1.59 0.36 -1.73
CA ARG A 533 -1.04 1.28 -0.75
C ARG A 533 -1.10 2.74 -1.21
N MET A 534 -0.91 3.00 -2.52
CA MET A 534 -0.99 4.33 -3.11
C MET A 534 -2.41 4.81 -3.39
N LYS A 535 -3.38 3.90 -3.50
CA LYS A 535 -4.75 4.24 -3.88
C LYS A 535 -5.67 4.52 -2.69
N GLN A 536 -5.31 4.09 -1.49
CA GLN A 536 -6.19 4.23 -0.32
C GLN A 536 -5.40 4.23 1.01
N ASN A 537 -6.06 4.69 2.07
CA ASN A 537 -5.49 4.79 3.42
C ASN A 537 -6.42 4.22 4.51
N LYS A 538 -7.54 3.63 4.15
CA LYS A 538 -8.52 3.10 5.11
C LYS A 538 -8.17 1.70 5.57
N PHE A 539 -7.73 0.83 4.66
CA PHE A 539 -7.47 -0.58 4.93
C PHE A 539 -5.96 -0.86 4.95
N PRO A 540 -5.44 -1.58 5.98
CA PRO A 540 -4.05 -2.06 5.96
C PRO A 540 -3.81 -2.93 4.74
N VAL A 541 -2.62 -2.79 4.18
CA VAL A 541 -2.14 -3.64 3.09
C VAL A 541 -1.01 -4.50 3.61
N LEU A 542 -1.16 -5.81 3.55
CA LEU A 542 -0.18 -6.80 3.95
C LEU A 542 0.29 -7.57 2.71
N PHE A 543 1.60 -7.72 2.58
CA PHE A 543 2.16 -8.54 1.52
C PHE A 543 2.08 -10.02 1.92
N LEU A 544 1.46 -10.83 1.07
CA LEU A 544 1.30 -12.26 1.27
C LEU A 544 2.42 -13.01 0.53
N THR A 545 3.14 -13.91 1.21
CA THR A 545 4.28 -14.62 0.61
C THR A 545 4.24 -16.12 0.85
N ASN A 546 4.63 -16.89 -0.18
CA ASN A 546 4.85 -18.34 -0.06
C ASN A 546 6.15 -18.67 0.69
N GLY A 547 7.08 -17.72 0.77
CA GLY A 547 8.39 -17.96 1.34
C GLY A 547 9.14 -19.11 0.65
N VAL A 548 10.06 -19.77 1.37
CA VAL A 548 10.77 -20.94 0.87
C VAL A 548 9.95 -22.19 1.15
N THR A 549 9.43 -22.82 0.09
CA THR A 549 8.63 -24.04 0.16
C THR A 549 8.80 -24.89 -1.09
N ASN A 550 8.59 -26.21 -0.94
CA ASN A 550 8.53 -27.16 -2.05
C ASN A 550 7.09 -27.56 -2.42
N LYS A 551 6.09 -26.94 -1.79
CA LYS A 551 4.66 -27.27 -2.00
C LYS A 551 4.13 -26.75 -3.33
N TRP A 552 4.69 -25.64 -3.81
CA TRP A 552 4.28 -24.96 -5.05
C TRP A 552 5.49 -24.52 -5.85
N VAL A 553 5.29 -24.29 -7.15
CA VAL A 553 6.27 -23.60 -7.98
C VAL A 553 6.45 -22.18 -7.44
N PRO A 554 7.68 -21.72 -7.19
CA PRO A 554 7.91 -20.36 -6.69
C PRO A 554 7.46 -19.30 -7.68
N TYR A 555 7.06 -18.14 -7.18
CA TYR A 555 6.84 -16.95 -8.02
C TYR A 555 8.15 -16.49 -8.65
N LYS A 556 8.07 -16.01 -9.91
CA LYS A 556 9.22 -15.48 -10.66
C LYS A 556 9.84 -14.26 -9.97
N ASP A 557 9.01 -13.45 -9.32
CA ASP A 557 9.41 -12.19 -8.71
C ASP A 557 10.39 -12.39 -7.54
N VAL A 558 11.51 -11.69 -7.59
CA VAL A 558 12.59 -11.80 -6.57
C VAL A 558 12.13 -11.35 -5.18
N ARG A 559 11.12 -10.47 -5.10
CA ARG A 559 10.53 -9.98 -3.85
C ARG A 559 9.78 -11.08 -3.09
N CYS A 560 9.34 -12.13 -3.79
CA CYS A 560 8.60 -13.28 -3.26
C CYS A 560 9.49 -14.47 -2.84
N LYS A 561 10.81 -14.44 -3.08
CA LYS A 561 11.72 -15.61 -2.97
C LYS A 561 11.85 -16.18 -1.57
N ASN A 562 11.79 -15.37 -0.55
CA ASN A 562 11.82 -15.78 0.84
C ASN A 562 11.21 -14.69 1.72
N THR A 563 10.89 -15.04 2.97
CA THR A 563 10.26 -14.12 3.91
C THR A 563 11.13 -12.89 4.21
N GLN A 564 12.44 -13.01 4.23
CA GLN A 564 13.36 -11.88 4.45
C GLN A 564 13.23 -10.82 3.34
N ARG A 565 13.25 -11.24 2.07
CA ARG A 565 13.10 -10.32 0.92
C ARG A 565 11.71 -9.69 0.89
N SER A 566 10.68 -10.49 1.17
CA SER A 566 9.31 -10.02 1.27
C SER A 566 9.15 -8.97 2.37
N PHE A 567 9.80 -9.18 3.52
CA PHE A 567 9.81 -8.22 4.62
C PHE A 567 10.53 -6.92 4.23
N ASN A 568 11.71 -7.02 3.60
CA ASN A 568 12.46 -5.85 3.15
C ASN A 568 11.65 -5.02 2.14
N PHE A 569 10.99 -5.69 1.19
CA PHE A 569 10.08 -5.05 0.25
C PHE A 569 8.91 -4.38 0.96
N ALA A 570 8.19 -5.09 1.83
CA ALA A 570 7.06 -4.52 2.57
C ALA A 570 7.44 -3.26 3.36
N ARG A 571 8.64 -3.25 3.94
CA ARG A 571 9.19 -2.09 4.66
C ARG A 571 9.56 -0.95 3.72
N ALA A 572 10.22 -1.25 2.59
CA ALA A 572 10.61 -0.26 1.58
C ALA A 572 9.38 0.41 0.92
N GLU A 573 8.29 -0.34 0.76
CA GLU A 573 7.01 0.14 0.22
C GLU A 573 6.08 0.74 1.28
N TYR A 574 6.51 0.81 2.56
CA TYR A 574 5.68 1.31 3.67
C TYR A 574 4.34 0.57 3.79
N LEU A 575 4.35 -0.73 3.51
CA LEU A 575 3.19 -1.58 3.74
C LEU A 575 2.94 -1.74 5.25
N HIS A 576 1.72 -2.07 5.58
CA HIS A 576 1.30 -2.20 6.98
C HIS A 576 1.71 -3.54 7.60
N GLY A 577 2.17 -4.51 6.81
CA GLY A 577 2.59 -5.79 7.33
C GLY A 577 2.92 -6.82 6.28
N LEU A 578 3.13 -8.04 6.79
CA LEU A 578 3.47 -9.23 6.04
C LEU A 578 2.63 -10.41 6.54
N VAL A 579 2.19 -11.25 5.61
CA VAL A 579 1.58 -12.56 5.91
C VAL A 579 2.53 -13.65 5.41
N ALA A 580 3.35 -14.20 6.31
CA ALA A 580 4.41 -15.14 5.96
C ALA A 580 3.95 -16.60 6.04
N HIS A 581 4.50 -17.45 5.18
CA HIS A 581 4.21 -18.88 5.19
C HIS A 581 4.82 -19.58 6.39
N ALA A 582 4.03 -20.36 7.10
CA ALA A 582 4.41 -20.99 8.38
C ALA A 582 5.55 -22.00 8.25
N GLU A 583 5.69 -22.69 7.12
CA GLU A 583 6.75 -23.66 6.90
C GLU A 583 8.13 -23.04 7.03
N GLU A 584 8.35 -21.85 6.44
CA GLU A 584 9.62 -21.14 6.55
C GLU A 584 9.86 -20.63 7.97
N LEU A 585 8.83 -20.04 8.59
CA LEU A 585 8.92 -19.50 9.95
C LEU A 585 9.24 -20.56 11.01
N THR A 586 8.65 -21.74 10.88
CA THR A 586 8.87 -22.86 11.82
C THR A 586 10.21 -23.53 11.64
N LYS A 587 10.80 -23.45 10.45
CA LYS A 587 12.15 -23.95 10.16
C LYS A 587 13.25 -23.00 10.61
N ASP A 588 12.99 -21.71 10.54
CA ASP A 588 13.96 -20.68 10.92
C ASP A 588 13.31 -19.57 11.78
N MET A 589 13.36 -19.76 13.10
CA MET A 589 12.84 -18.80 14.07
C MET A 589 13.60 -17.45 14.09
N HIS A 590 14.79 -17.36 13.49
CA HIS A 590 15.50 -16.08 13.35
C HIS A 590 14.76 -15.09 12.47
N ILE A 591 13.99 -15.58 11.50
CA ILE A 591 13.14 -14.73 10.66
C ILE A 591 12.08 -14.02 11.52
N ILE A 592 11.52 -14.69 12.50
CA ILE A 592 10.55 -14.07 13.43
C ILE A 592 11.22 -12.96 14.24
N ASN A 593 12.42 -13.20 14.77
CA ASN A 593 13.18 -12.17 15.47
C ASN A 593 13.45 -10.95 14.58
N LEU A 594 13.70 -11.17 13.30
CA LEU A 594 13.84 -10.09 12.33
C LEU A 594 12.53 -9.29 12.18
N LEU A 595 11.41 -9.96 11.99
CA LEU A 595 10.09 -9.32 11.91
C LEU A 595 9.84 -8.42 13.12
N PHE A 596 10.27 -8.82 14.31
CA PHE A 596 10.04 -8.09 15.56
C PHE A 596 11.15 -7.12 15.97
N SER A 597 12.41 -7.36 15.61
CA SER A 597 13.51 -6.43 15.96
C SER A 597 13.33 -5.04 15.35
N HIS A 598 12.62 -4.96 14.25
CA HIS A 598 12.28 -3.72 13.57
C HIS A 598 10.89 -3.17 13.94
N THR A 599 9.97 -4.00 14.47
CA THR A 599 8.64 -3.56 14.90
C THR A 599 8.65 -2.79 16.20
N SER A 600 9.65 -3.00 17.08
CA SER A 600 9.81 -2.19 18.30
C SER A 600 10.14 -0.73 18.03
N LYS A 601 10.60 -0.40 16.81
CA LYS A 601 10.91 0.98 16.36
C LYS A 601 9.85 1.60 15.46
N SER A 602 8.94 0.80 14.85
CA SER A 602 7.77 1.30 14.12
C SER A 602 6.54 0.56 14.62
N ALA A 603 5.79 1.18 15.50
CA ALA A 603 4.70 0.58 16.28
C ALA A 603 3.52 -0.01 15.47
N ASN A 604 3.59 -0.06 14.14
CA ASN A 604 2.44 -0.33 13.27
C ASN A 604 2.66 -1.39 12.18
N PHE A 605 3.69 -2.26 12.28
CA PHE A 605 3.89 -3.34 11.30
C PHE A 605 3.24 -4.64 11.82
N LEU A 606 2.30 -5.20 11.03
CA LEU A 606 1.61 -6.44 11.35
C LEU A 606 2.37 -7.64 10.81
N ALA A 607 2.55 -8.65 11.63
CA ALA A 607 3.12 -9.93 11.23
C ALA A 607 2.09 -11.04 11.41
N TYR A 608 1.59 -11.58 10.29
CA TYR A 608 0.67 -12.72 10.26
C TYR A 608 1.37 -13.94 9.69
N SER A 609 0.80 -15.12 9.93
CA SER A 609 1.25 -16.37 9.33
C SER A 609 0.09 -17.17 8.79
N TRP A 610 0.33 -17.92 7.71
CA TRP A 610 -0.62 -18.81 7.05
C TRP A 610 0.02 -20.12 6.62
N GLY A 611 -0.77 -21.14 6.34
CA GLY A 611 -0.32 -22.39 5.76
C GLY A 611 -0.76 -23.63 6.54
N ASP A 612 -0.68 -24.81 5.90
CA ASP A 612 -1.16 -26.10 6.45
C ASP A 612 -0.44 -26.51 7.73
N ASP A 613 0.79 -26.05 7.92
CA ASP A 613 1.56 -26.29 9.16
C ASP A 613 0.85 -25.74 10.40
N LEU A 614 -0.01 -24.72 10.23
CA LEU A 614 -0.80 -24.11 11.31
C LEU A 614 -2.04 -24.94 11.68
N ASN A 615 -2.32 -26.01 10.98
CA ASN A 615 -3.31 -27.01 11.42
C ASN A 615 -2.79 -27.86 12.59
N ASP A 616 -1.49 -27.80 12.88
CA ASP A 616 -0.85 -28.36 14.05
C ASP A 616 -0.89 -27.37 15.24
N LEU A 617 -1.41 -27.83 16.40
CA LEU A 617 -1.60 -26.98 17.58
C LEU A 617 -0.27 -26.48 18.15
N ASP A 618 0.76 -27.33 18.20
CA ASP A 618 2.05 -26.97 18.79
C ASP A 618 2.72 -25.86 17.97
N LYS A 619 2.62 -25.94 16.63
CA LYS A 619 3.13 -24.90 15.73
C LYS A 619 2.36 -23.59 15.85
N ARG A 620 1.03 -23.63 16.02
CA ARG A 620 0.23 -22.43 16.29
C ARG A 620 0.68 -21.75 17.58
N GLN A 621 0.82 -22.52 18.66
CA GLN A 621 1.25 -22.02 19.95
C GLN A 621 2.67 -21.44 19.89
N LEU A 622 3.59 -22.14 19.21
CA LEU A 622 4.95 -21.67 19.00
C LEU A 622 4.97 -20.28 18.33
N LEU A 623 4.25 -20.12 17.23
CA LEU A 623 4.24 -18.86 16.48
C LEU A 623 3.45 -17.75 17.20
N SER A 624 2.39 -18.09 17.92
CA SER A 624 1.65 -17.15 18.75
C SER A 624 2.51 -16.61 19.90
N GLN A 625 3.23 -17.48 20.60
CA GLN A 625 4.14 -17.12 21.68
C GLN A 625 5.34 -16.30 21.18
N ALA A 626 5.76 -16.54 19.93
CA ALA A 626 6.79 -15.76 19.27
C ALA A 626 6.35 -14.31 18.94
N GLY A 627 5.06 -13.98 19.13
CA GLY A 627 4.55 -12.61 19.06
C GLY A 627 3.88 -12.22 17.74
N LEU A 628 3.50 -13.16 16.87
CA LEU A 628 2.70 -12.86 15.68
C LEU A 628 1.36 -12.22 16.06
N ASN A 629 0.86 -11.35 15.19
CA ASN A 629 -0.41 -10.64 15.40
C ASN A 629 -1.63 -11.44 14.92
N GLY A 630 -1.44 -12.46 14.08
CA GLY A 630 -2.54 -13.29 13.60
C GLY A 630 -2.07 -14.58 12.95
N ILE A 631 -2.88 -15.60 13.05
CA ILE A 631 -2.63 -16.93 12.49
C ILE A 631 -3.84 -17.38 11.68
N ILE A 632 -3.59 -17.68 10.38
CA ILE A 632 -4.60 -18.11 9.40
C ILE A 632 -4.50 -19.63 9.25
N TYR A 633 -5.55 -20.36 9.64
CA TYR A 633 -5.54 -21.84 9.65
C TYR A 633 -6.92 -22.46 9.39
N ASP A 634 -6.93 -23.75 9.05
CA ASP A 634 -8.14 -24.48 8.61
C ASP A 634 -8.98 -25.09 9.75
N ARG A 635 -8.46 -25.15 10.99
CA ARG A 635 -9.10 -25.88 12.09
C ARG A 635 -9.51 -24.96 13.24
N ILE A 636 -10.41 -24.02 12.94
CA ILE A 636 -10.89 -23.03 13.93
C ILE A 636 -11.60 -23.66 15.15
N ASN A 637 -12.04 -24.91 15.07
CA ASN A 637 -12.65 -25.63 16.19
C ASN A 637 -11.65 -26.11 17.26
N GLU A 638 -10.37 -26.00 17.02
CA GLU A 638 -9.33 -26.33 17.99
C GLU A 638 -8.86 -25.06 18.69
N SER A 639 -8.85 -25.06 20.03
CA SER A 639 -8.41 -23.91 20.83
C SER A 639 -6.96 -23.55 20.50
N PHE A 640 -6.67 -22.26 20.65
CA PHE A 640 -5.33 -21.66 20.57
C PHE A 640 -4.42 -22.21 21.67
#